data_bd84871f96fed486e07b0d8f25a29f05
#
_entry.id   bd84871f96fed486e07b0d8f25a29f05
#
_cell.length_a   1.000
_cell.length_b   1.000
_cell.length_c   1.000
_cell.angle_alpha   90.00
_cell.angle_beta   90.00
_cell.angle_gamma   90.00
#
_symmetry.space_group_name_H-M   'P 1'
#
loop_
_entity.id
_entity.type
_entity.pdbx_description
1 polymer ?
#
loop_
_entity_poly.entity_id
_entity_poly.type
_entity_poly.pdbx_seq_one_letter_code
_entity_poly.pdbx_strand_id
1 'polypeptide(L)'
;MIEVSIHKGDLTYYLCAEHDAVQEGTEAKEVKEASSMGQEPIAPHQEPDVSPTPNDPQSELSLKNFEPRLYQQTILATATQKNTLVVLPTGLGKTSIALMLALHRLKQLPNQKILFLAPTKPLVDQHQQSFLHYSTLDPKKLAVFTGHVPPQKRAELWKQAQVVFSTPQGLENDLINGSINPQEISLLIFDEAHRATGDYAYTFIAKQYLKKATYPKILGLTASPGSDMEKIMEIFENLGIEDLEIRTHNDLDVRPYIQPIHVKWVDVFLPDEFKAIQLLLKRCYLNKLQEIAACGYLNKEHLATLSKTELLRLQGDLHREIGQGNKDFTVLKSISLTAEAFKVQHGLELLETQGLTALNLYLNGLQEQAVSSKVKAVKNLVVDEYFKTAYAKTQALVQTGVEHPKIPKLKELLTKALTDTTAKTKKIIIFNQYRDMAAKIVEEINTLGHVSARLFVGQAKKRGQGLSQKKQKAMLDEFRNHDFNVLVATSVAEEGLDIPHVDLVIFYEPIPSEIRHIQRRGRTGRLEKGAVLILMAKGTRDEAYRWSAYNKEKRMYRHLDELKKKFMLLTKKQDVHANYLNSADHTLQGDRSCSQSCSQSSSGKIAPDIPIMILADDREKGSGIVKELFDVGASVRLKRLALGDYMLSSQCVVELKTVPDFVDSIIDGRILSQARELKEKFEHPILIMQGDEDLYSQRKIHPNAIRGVLATLTVTFGLSVLYTKNAKDTASLLAIIAKREQQEPGNEFAYHTVKPLTLKERQEFLVSALPGIGSALSKPLLEHFGSIKNLMNADLAELQKVEKIGEKKAREIQQLLQAHYASSG
;
A
#
# COMPACT_ATOMS: atom_id res chain seq x y z
N MET A 1 37.90 -29.02 18.11
CA MET A 1 37.57 -28.58 16.73
C MET A 1 37.51 -29.82 15.85
N ILE A 2 36.37 -30.16 15.35
CA ILE A 2 36.21 -31.20 14.33
C ILE A 2 35.92 -30.49 13.02
N GLU A 3 36.80 -30.68 12.06
CA GLU A 3 36.69 -30.11 10.74
C GLU A 3 35.76 -31.00 9.90
N VAL A 4 34.58 -30.49 9.52
CA VAL A 4 33.68 -31.19 8.62
C VAL A 4 33.63 -30.38 7.35
N SER A 5 34.31 -30.84 6.34
CA SER A 5 34.32 -30.27 5.00
C SER A 5 33.11 -30.80 4.18
N ILE A 6 32.13 -29.96 3.94
CA ILE A 6 31.05 -30.26 3.00
C ILE A 6 31.30 -29.45 1.72
N HIS A 7 31.87 -30.12 0.72
CA HIS A 7 32.05 -29.52 -0.60
C HIS A 7 30.72 -29.45 -1.36
N LYS A 8 30.17 -28.25 -1.46
CA LYS A 8 29.27 -27.83 -2.54
C LYS A 8 29.51 -26.35 -2.80
N GLY A 9 30.44 -26.07 -3.69
CA GLY A 9 30.72 -24.72 -4.23
C GLY A 9 31.23 -23.72 -3.19
N ASP A 10 32.52 -23.57 -3.12
CA ASP A 10 33.31 -22.44 -2.58
C ASP A 10 32.96 -21.77 -1.23
N LEU A 11 32.44 -22.50 -0.26
CA LEU A 11 32.27 -21.99 1.09
C LEU A 11 32.62 -23.06 2.14
N THR A 12 33.69 -22.83 2.88
CA THR A 12 34.11 -23.67 4.03
C THR A 12 33.47 -23.10 5.30
N TYR A 13 32.71 -23.91 5.99
CA TYR A 13 32.15 -23.57 7.30
C TYR A 13 32.89 -24.31 8.41
N TYR A 14 33.26 -23.57 9.47
CA TYR A 14 33.77 -24.13 10.69
C TYR A 14 32.68 -24.26 11.75
N LEU A 15 32.45 -25.46 12.23
CA LEU A 15 31.54 -25.74 13.36
C LEU A 15 32.44 -25.99 14.62
N CYS A 16 32.24 -25.18 15.63
CA CYS A 16 32.72 -25.50 16.98
C CYS A 16 31.70 -26.46 17.64
N ALA A 17 32.08 -27.70 17.83
CA ALA A 17 31.38 -28.60 18.70
C ALA A 17 32.02 -28.54 20.09
N GLU A 18 31.37 -27.89 21.02
CA GLU A 18 31.54 -28.15 22.44
C GLU A 18 30.34 -28.97 22.92
N HIS A 19 30.67 -30.06 23.60
CA HIS A 19 29.84 -31.05 24.30
C HIS A 19 29.06 -32.03 23.41
N ASP A 20 29.69 -33.19 23.20
CA ASP A 20 29.10 -34.50 23.40
C ASP A 20 30.25 -35.53 23.48
N ALA A 21 30.71 -35.79 24.69
CA ALA A 21 31.38 -37.03 25.01
C ALA A 21 30.94 -37.37 26.42
N VAL A 22 30.50 -38.55 26.53
CA VAL A 22 30.16 -39.38 27.71
C VAL A 22 28.70 -39.78 27.78
N GLN A 23 28.45 -40.92 27.18
CA GLN A 23 27.63 -41.98 27.81
C GLN A 23 28.05 -43.33 27.23
N GLU A 24 28.85 -44.05 27.93
CA GLU A 24 28.81 -45.49 28.04
C GLU A 24 29.30 -45.91 29.41
N GLY A 25 28.42 -46.54 30.15
CA GLY A 25 28.46 -47.62 31.06
C GLY A 25 29.39 -47.57 32.26
N THR A 26 28.86 -47.60 33.47
CA THR A 26 28.93 -48.76 34.39
C THR A 26 28.52 -48.37 35.79
N GLU A 27 27.57 -49.10 36.29
CA GLU A 27 27.32 -49.65 37.65
C GLU A 27 27.61 -48.80 38.92
N ALA A 28 26.58 -48.87 39.71
CA ALA A 28 26.40 -48.46 41.09
C ALA A 28 27.54 -48.82 42.08
N LYS A 29 27.79 -47.87 43.01
CA LYS A 29 27.98 -48.24 44.44
C LYS A 29 27.62 -47.11 45.36
N GLU A 30 26.69 -47.41 46.27
CA GLU A 30 26.39 -46.65 47.48
C GLU A 30 27.60 -46.39 48.34
N VAL A 31 27.74 -45.21 48.89
CA VAL A 31 28.35 -45.02 50.24
C VAL A 31 27.52 -43.93 50.93
N LYS A 32 26.99 -44.34 52.07
CA LYS A 32 26.35 -43.54 53.11
C LYS A 32 27.37 -42.83 54.01
N GLU A 33 26.88 -41.69 54.57
CA GLU A 33 27.19 -41.15 55.89
C GLU A 33 28.50 -40.32 56.07
N ALA A 34 28.34 -39.08 56.45
CA ALA A 34 28.64 -38.57 57.80
C ALA A 34 28.33 -37.05 57.91
N SER A 35 27.31 -36.76 58.66
CA SER A 35 27.27 -36.00 59.95
C SER A 35 27.67 -34.55 59.93
N SER A 36 26.62 -33.73 60.12
CA SER A 36 26.45 -32.71 61.20
C SER A 36 27.53 -31.70 61.50
N MET A 37 27.20 -30.43 61.24
CA MET A 37 27.37 -29.38 62.25
C MET A 37 26.46 -28.20 61.93
N GLY A 38 25.74 -27.76 62.98
CA GLY A 38 24.73 -26.78 62.94
C GLY A 38 25.25 -25.34 62.74
N GLN A 39 24.48 -24.57 62.11
CA GLN A 39 24.41 -23.10 62.26
C GLN A 39 22.97 -22.66 62.37
N GLU A 40 22.72 -21.88 63.41
CA GLU A 40 21.47 -21.28 63.77
C GLU A 40 20.91 -20.34 62.68
N PRO A 41 19.55 -20.18 62.61
CA PRO A 41 18.96 -19.29 61.62
C PRO A 41 19.05 -17.84 62.12
N ILE A 42 19.66 -16.99 61.25
CA ILE A 42 19.62 -15.52 61.38
C ILE A 42 18.20 -15.06 61.01
N ALA A 43 17.57 -14.33 61.92
CA ALA A 43 16.26 -13.73 61.75
C ALA A 43 16.24 -12.72 60.57
N PRO A 44 15.14 -12.63 59.81
CA PRO A 44 15.05 -11.68 58.72
C PRO A 44 14.90 -10.26 59.31
N HIS A 45 15.77 -9.37 58.80
CA HIS A 45 15.63 -7.92 59.02
C HIS A 45 14.34 -7.47 58.35
N GLN A 46 13.46 -6.88 59.16
CA GLN A 46 12.30 -6.16 58.70
C GLN A 46 12.77 -4.89 57.93
N GLU A 47 12.49 -4.84 56.65
CA GLU A 47 12.53 -3.60 55.90
C GLU A 47 11.39 -2.69 56.37
N PRO A 48 11.58 -1.38 56.46
CA PRO A 48 10.51 -0.49 56.88
C PRO A 48 9.40 -0.43 55.85
N ASP A 49 8.18 -0.64 56.35
CA ASP A 49 6.92 -0.53 55.66
C ASP A 49 6.73 0.93 55.16
N VAL A 50 7.10 1.18 53.90
CA VAL A 50 6.80 2.42 53.21
C VAL A 50 5.44 2.23 52.54
N SER A 51 4.37 2.62 53.27
CA SER A 51 3.07 2.78 52.70
C SER A 51 3.15 3.68 51.46
N PRO A 52 2.57 3.30 50.28
CA PRO A 52 2.56 4.16 49.12
C PRO A 52 1.68 5.38 49.36
N THR A 53 2.28 6.57 49.26
CA THR A 53 1.53 7.83 49.23
C THR A 53 0.59 7.83 48.03
N PRO A 54 -0.69 8.13 48.20
CA PRO A 54 -1.63 8.24 47.09
C PRO A 54 -1.47 9.61 46.45
N ASN A 55 -0.93 9.66 45.23
CA ASN A 55 -1.06 10.70 44.21
C ASN A 55 0.23 10.88 43.43
N ASP A 56 0.57 9.87 42.59
CA ASP A 56 1.38 10.11 41.39
C ASP A 56 0.52 9.68 40.19
N PRO A 57 0.12 10.59 39.28
CA PRO A 57 -0.72 10.26 38.14
C PRO A 57 0.03 9.58 36.96
N GLN A 58 1.23 9.09 37.17
CA GLN A 58 1.95 8.23 36.25
C GLN A 58 1.77 6.76 36.66
N SER A 59 0.58 6.18 36.41
CA SER A 59 0.46 4.73 36.32
C SER A 59 1.49 4.26 35.29
N GLU A 60 2.51 3.54 35.74
CA GLU A 60 3.66 3.13 34.94
C GLU A 60 3.20 2.46 33.65
N LEU A 61 3.47 3.09 32.49
CA LEU A 61 3.22 2.49 31.19
C LEU A 61 3.99 1.18 31.09
N SER A 62 3.31 0.04 31.16
CA SER A 62 3.95 -1.28 31.21
C SER A 62 3.23 -2.29 30.29
N LEU A 63 3.93 -3.37 30.03
CA LEU A 63 3.31 -4.55 29.42
C LEU A 63 2.47 -5.28 30.46
N LYS A 64 1.35 -5.85 30.03
CA LYS A 64 0.51 -6.75 30.81
C LYS A 64 0.20 -8.02 29.98
N ASN A 65 0.04 -9.16 30.67
CA ASN A 65 -0.32 -10.44 30.05
C ASN A 65 0.64 -10.89 28.92
N PHE A 66 1.90 -10.46 28.96
CA PHE A 66 2.86 -10.74 27.89
C PHE A 66 4.30 -10.71 28.40
N GLU A 67 5.05 -11.78 28.14
CA GLU A 67 6.48 -11.87 28.37
C GLU A 67 7.24 -11.79 27.04
N PRO A 68 8.15 -10.80 26.85
CA PRO A 68 8.92 -10.67 25.62
C PRO A 68 9.88 -11.84 25.44
N ARG A 69 9.90 -12.44 24.25
CA ARG A 69 10.85 -13.48 23.85
C ARG A 69 12.22 -12.89 23.57
N LEU A 70 13.29 -13.68 23.72
CA LEU A 70 14.67 -13.21 23.56
C LEU A 70 14.90 -12.49 22.22
N TYR A 71 14.50 -13.08 21.09
CA TYR A 71 14.65 -12.44 19.78
C TYR A 71 13.87 -11.11 19.67
N GLN A 72 12.72 -10.98 20.34
CA GLN A 72 11.94 -9.73 20.34
C GLN A 72 12.67 -8.63 21.11
N GLN A 73 13.32 -8.98 22.21
CA GLN A 73 14.13 -8.05 23.00
C GLN A 73 15.37 -7.60 22.22
N THR A 74 16.04 -8.52 21.50
CA THR A 74 17.19 -8.20 20.64
C THR A 74 16.79 -7.25 19.52
N ILE A 75 15.68 -7.52 18.83
CA ILE A 75 15.15 -6.65 17.77
C ILE A 75 14.76 -5.28 18.35
N LEU A 76 14.15 -5.26 19.54
CA LEU A 76 13.80 -4.00 20.21
C LEU A 76 15.06 -3.17 20.52
N ALA A 77 16.13 -3.77 20.99
CA ALA A 77 17.37 -3.06 21.27
C ALA A 77 17.91 -2.32 20.03
N THR A 78 17.91 -2.96 18.87
CA THR A 78 18.26 -2.31 17.59
C THR A 78 17.27 -1.19 17.23
N ALA A 79 15.96 -1.45 17.34
CA ALA A 79 14.91 -0.50 16.96
C ALA A 79 14.85 0.73 17.87
N THR A 80 15.30 0.66 19.12
CA THR A 80 15.40 1.84 20.00
C THR A 80 16.49 2.82 19.52
N GLN A 81 17.54 2.32 18.89
CA GLN A 81 18.68 3.12 18.46
C GLN A 81 18.53 3.66 17.04
N LYS A 82 18.06 2.82 16.08
CA LYS A 82 18.06 3.10 14.66
C LYS A 82 16.67 2.92 14.04
N ASN A 83 16.43 3.59 12.89
CA ASN A 83 15.29 3.29 12.04
C ASN A 83 15.47 1.87 11.49
N THR A 84 14.56 0.97 11.84
CA THR A 84 14.79 -0.46 11.63
C THR A 84 13.68 -1.09 10.79
N LEU A 85 14.09 -1.87 9.78
CA LEU A 85 13.18 -2.79 9.09
C LEU A 85 13.28 -4.17 9.76
N VAL A 86 12.15 -4.68 10.23
CA VAL A 86 12.03 -6.00 10.86
C VAL A 86 11.39 -6.97 9.89
N VAL A 87 12.16 -7.97 9.46
CA VAL A 87 11.69 -9.08 8.64
C VAL A 87 11.51 -10.30 9.53
N LEU A 88 10.26 -10.61 9.85
CA LEU A 88 9.91 -11.66 10.80
C LEU A 88 8.72 -12.46 10.27
N PRO A 89 8.77 -13.81 10.25
CA PRO A 89 7.65 -14.64 9.84
C PRO A 89 6.34 -14.29 10.55
N THR A 90 5.22 -14.62 9.91
CA THR A 90 3.88 -14.39 10.50
C THR A 90 3.71 -15.21 11.78
N GLY A 91 3.03 -14.64 12.79
CA GLY A 91 2.79 -15.32 14.08
C GLY A 91 3.91 -15.19 15.12
N LEU A 92 5.04 -14.56 14.79
CA LEU A 92 6.17 -14.39 15.72
C LEU A 92 6.14 -13.03 16.46
N GLY A 93 4.99 -12.35 16.48
CA GLY A 93 4.79 -11.18 17.35
C GLY A 93 5.41 -9.89 16.86
N LYS A 94 5.33 -9.59 15.54
CA LYS A 94 5.69 -8.27 14.99
C LYS A 94 5.00 -7.12 15.74
N THR A 95 3.71 -7.27 16.04
CA THR A 95 2.91 -6.30 16.78
C THR A 95 3.43 -6.10 18.21
N SER A 96 3.94 -7.14 18.85
CA SER A 96 4.52 -7.06 20.21
C SER A 96 5.80 -6.22 20.23
N ILE A 97 6.65 -6.36 19.21
CA ILE A 97 7.86 -5.52 19.06
C ILE A 97 7.47 -4.06 18.89
N ALA A 98 6.46 -3.78 18.04
CA ALA A 98 5.94 -2.43 17.86
C ALA A 98 5.36 -1.84 19.16
N LEU A 99 4.61 -2.64 19.92
CA LEU A 99 4.07 -2.24 21.22
C LEU A 99 5.18 -1.88 22.21
N MET A 100 6.18 -2.75 22.34
CA MET A 100 7.33 -2.50 23.23
C MET A 100 8.07 -1.21 22.87
N LEU A 101 8.33 -0.99 21.59
CA LEU A 101 8.97 0.24 21.11
C LEU A 101 8.08 1.48 21.36
N ALA A 102 6.77 1.36 21.14
CA ALA A 102 5.83 2.44 21.41
C ALA A 102 5.80 2.83 22.90
N LEU A 103 5.74 1.85 23.81
CA LEU A 103 5.79 2.09 25.25
C LEU A 103 7.13 2.73 25.67
N HIS A 104 8.23 2.24 25.11
CA HIS A 104 9.57 2.82 25.34
C HIS A 104 9.62 4.30 24.92
N ARG A 105 9.12 4.63 23.73
CA ARG A 105 9.10 6.01 23.23
C ARG A 105 8.18 6.92 24.03
N LEU A 106 7.01 6.45 24.45
CA LEU A 106 6.09 7.21 25.29
C LEU A 106 6.65 7.48 26.70
N LYS A 107 7.46 6.56 27.25
CA LYS A 107 8.18 6.81 28.50
C LYS A 107 9.24 7.91 28.33
N GLN A 108 9.99 7.87 27.22
CA GLN A 108 11.02 8.89 26.95
C GLN A 108 10.44 10.26 26.57
N LEU A 109 9.33 10.28 25.83
CA LEU A 109 8.72 11.47 25.24
C LEU A 109 7.20 11.49 25.51
N PRO A 110 6.74 11.74 26.75
CA PRO A 110 5.35 11.60 27.15
C PRO A 110 4.36 12.51 26.39
N ASN A 111 4.85 13.65 25.93
CA ASN A 111 4.06 14.66 25.23
C ASN A 111 3.99 14.41 23.71
N GLN A 112 4.72 13.42 23.20
CA GLN A 112 4.74 13.06 21.80
C GLN A 112 3.76 11.92 21.51
N LYS A 113 3.44 11.77 20.21
CA LYS A 113 2.48 10.79 19.74
C LYS A 113 3.16 9.63 19.02
N ILE A 114 2.50 8.48 19.03
CA ILE A 114 2.87 7.30 18.25
C ILE A 114 1.85 7.13 17.12
N LEU A 115 2.34 6.89 15.92
CA LEU A 115 1.50 6.64 14.76
C LEU A 115 1.76 5.24 14.20
N PHE A 116 0.74 4.41 14.19
CA PHE A 116 0.77 3.04 13.67
C PHE A 116 -0.04 2.95 12.37
N LEU A 117 0.61 2.60 11.27
CA LEU A 117 -0.01 2.47 9.97
C LEU A 117 -0.17 1.01 9.56
N ALA A 118 -1.37 0.65 9.13
CA ALA A 118 -1.65 -0.65 8.54
C ALA A 118 -2.48 -0.50 7.26
N PRO A 119 -2.29 -1.37 6.25
CA PRO A 119 -2.89 -1.22 4.92
C PRO A 119 -4.42 -1.25 4.91
N THR A 120 -5.05 -1.92 5.87
CA THR A 120 -6.49 -2.15 5.90
C THR A 120 -7.10 -1.86 7.26
N LYS A 121 -8.39 -1.48 7.28
CA LYS A 121 -9.12 -1.23 8.52
C LYS A 121 -9.10 -2.41 9.50
N PRO A 122 -9.33 -3.67 9.08
CA PRO A 122 -9.27 -4.81 10.00
C PRO A 122 -7.92 -4.97 10.71
N LEU A 123 -6.80 -4.73 10.01
CA LEU A 123 -5.46 -4.73 10.63
C LEU A 123 -5.30 -3.59 11.63
N VAL A 124 -5.77 -2.38 11.27
CA VAL A 124 -5.78 -1.23 12.18
C VAL A 124 -6.53 -1.56 13.47
N ASP A 125 -7.75 -2.11 13.35
CA ASP A 125 -8.57 -2.52 14.49
C ASP A 125 -7.87 -3.64 15.31
N GLN A 126 -7.23 -4.61 14.67
CA GLN A 126 -6.49 -5.70 15.31
C GLN A 126 -5.29 -5.18 16.13
N HIS A 127 -4.51 -4.26 15.55
CA HIS A 127 -3.36 -3.67 16.24
C HIS A 127 -3.81 -2.85 17.46
N GLN A 128 -4.89 -2.06 17.33
CA GLN A 128 -5.46 -1.35 18.46
C GLN A 128 -5.87 -2.31 19.59
N GLN A 129 -6.60 -3.39 19.27
CA GLN A 129 -7.00 -4.40 20.25
C GLN A 129 -5.79 -5.07 20.91
N SER A 130 -4.72 -5.35 20.16
CA SER A 130 -3.49 -5.91 20.71
C SER A 130 -2.84 -4.95 21.70
N PHE A 131 -2.79 -3.66 21.40
CA PHE A 131 -2.25 -2.63 22.30
C PHE A 131 -3.08 -2.53 23.57
N LEU A 132 -4.40 -2.53 23.47
CA LEU A 132 -5.31 -2.52 24.63
C LEU A 132 -5.16 -3.77 25.52
N HIS A 133 -4.97 -4.93 24.90
CA HIS A 133 -4.89 -6.20 25.62
C HIS A 133 -3.55 -6.40 26.33
N TYR A 134 -2.44 -5.95 25.71
CA TYR A 134 -1.09 -6.25 26.17
C TYR A 134 -0.36 -5.05 26.81
N SER A 135 -1.04 -3.93 27.07
CA SER A 135 -0.45 -2.78 27.74
C SER A 135 -1.39 -2.12 28.73
N THR A 136 -0.83 -1.29 29.61
CA THR A 136 -1.57 -0.44 30.57
C THR A 136 -2.01 0.91 29.97
N LEU A 137 -1.94 1.09 28.64
CA LEU A 137 -2.36 2.30 27.97
C LEU A 137 -3.85 2.59 28.20
N ASP A 138 -4.18 3.84 28.53
CA ASP A 138 -5.56 4.29 28.69
C ASP A 138 -6.31 4.19 27.33
N PRO A 139 -7.41 3.44 27.26
CA PRO A 139 -8.22 3.33 26.03
C PRO A 139 -8.64 4.68 25.43
N LYS A 140 -8.83 5.71 26.28
CA LYS A 140 -9.19 7.07 25.82
C LYS A 140 -8.06 7.77 25.06
N LYS A 141 -6.81 7.34 25.25
CA LYS A 141 -5.63 7.87 24.55
C LYS A 141 -5.29 7.14 23.25
N LEU A 142 -6.08 6.13 22.88
CA LEU A 142 -5.95 5.40 21.61
C LEU A 142 -7.04 5.83 20.63
N ALA A 143 -6.65 6.19 19.41
CA ALA A 143 -7.57 6.58 18.35
C ALA A 143 -7.39 5.75 17.08
N VAL A 144 -8.50 5.56 16.34
CA VAL A 144 -8.50 4.86 15.05
C VAL A 144 -8.93 5.81 13.93
N PHE A 145 -8.07 5.99 12.93
CA PHE A 145 -8.31 6.84 11.77
C PHE A 145 -8.50 5.98 10.51
N THR A 146 -9.71 5.94 10.03
CA THR A 146 -10.08 5.23 8.80
C THR A 146 -10.98 6.10 7.94
N GLY A 147 -11.21 5.70 6.69
CA GLY A 147 -12.10 6.43 5.78
C GLY A 147 -13.55 6.60 6.27
N HIS A 148 -13.94 5.90 7.36
CA HIS A 148 -15.27 6.06 7.96
C HIS A 148 -15.32 7.19 9.00
N VAL A 149 -14.17 7.72 9.45
CA VAL A 149 -14.10 8.82 10.40
C VAL A 149 -13.91 10.12 9.64
N PRO A 150 -14.84 11.09 9.73
CA PRO A 150 -14.71 12.37 9.03
C PRO A 150 -13.42 13.13 9.42
N PRO A 151 -12.81 13.92 8.52
CA PRO A 151 -11.55 14.63 8.78
C PRO A 151 -11.61 15.54 10.00
N GLN A 152 -12.71 16.25 10.20
CA GLN A 152 -12.91 17.13 11.36
C GLN A 152 -12.85 16.35 12.68
N LYS A 153 -13.53 15.21 12.75
CA LYS A 153 -13.51 14.34 13.93
C LYS A 153 -12.12 13.74 14.16
N ARG A 154 -11.35 13.42 13.08
CA ARG A 154 -9.96 12.96 13.22
C ARG A 154 -9.08 14.05 13.83
N ALA A 155 -9.24 15.32 13.41
CA ALA A 155 -8.50 16.46 13.97
C ALA A 155 -8.82 16.68 15.46
N GLU A 156 -10.05 16.45 15.89
CA GLU A 156 -10.43 16.50 17.32
C GLU A 156 -9.81 15.35 18.11
N LEU A 157 -9.93 14.13 17.61
CA LEU A 157 -9.34 12.94 18.24
C LEU A 157 -7.81 13.02 18.29
N TRP A 158 -7.17 13.64 17.29
CA TRP A 158 -5.73 13.85 17.28
C TRP A 158 -5.23 14.60 18.51
N LYS A 159 -5.97 15.62 18.95
CA LYS A 159 -5.58 16.43 20.12
C LYS A 159 -5.48 15.61 21.40
N GLN A 160 -6.34 14.61 21.56
CA GLN A 160 -6.45 13.80 22.77
C GLN A 160 -5.63 12.50 22.73
N ALA A 161 -5.38 11.98 21.55
CA ALA A 161 -4.73 10.69 21.36
C ALA A 161 -3.21 10.76 21.62
N GLN A 162 -2.68 9.73 22.27
CA GLN A 162 -1.24 9.46 22.36
C GLN A 162 -0.80 8.42 21.33
N VAL A 163 -1.66 7.42 21.02
CA VAL A 163 -1.37 6.42 19.99
C VAL A 163 -2.50 6.43 18.95
N VAL A 164 -2.15 6.63 17.71
CA VAL A 164 -3.10 6.68 16.59
C VAL A 164 -2.82 5.53 15.65
N PHE A 165 -3.85 4.71 15.41
CA PHE A 165 -3.84 3.64 14.42
C PHE A 165 -4.56 4.11 13.17
N SER A 166 -3.92 4.06 12.00
CA SER A 166 -4.49 4.65 10.79
C SER A 166 -4.29 3.81 9.54
N THR A 167 -5.24 3.95 8.61
CA THR A 167 -5.02 3.55 7.22
C THR A 167 -4.24 4.65 6.49
N PRO A 168 -3.30 4.30 5.58
CA PRO A 168 -2.35 5.26 5.01
C PRO A 168 -2.99 6.38 4.20
N GLN A 169 -4.00 6.08 3.37
CA GLN A 169 -4.62 7.06 2.47
C GLN A 169 -5.36 8.18 3.22
N GLY A 170 -5.99 7.85 4.36
CA GLY A 170 -6.65 8.84 5.22
C GLY A 170 -5.65 9.80 5.84
N LEU A 171 -4.55 9.24 6.35
CA LEU A 171 -3.48 10.00 6.98
C LEU A 171 -2.71 10.88 5.98
N GLU A 172 -2.42 10.37 4.80
CA GLU A 172 -1.82 11.13 3.71
C GLU A 172 -2.60 12.42 3.44
N ASN A 173 -3.94 12.32 3.36
CA ASN A 173 -4.80 13.48 3.19
C ASN A 173 -4.76 14.45 4.39
N ASP A 174 -4.69 13.92 5.62
CA ASP A 174 -4.64 14.75 6.82
C ASP A 174 -3.31 15.51 6.94
N LEU A 175 -2.20 14.89 6.51
CA LEU A 175 -0.90 15.55 6.41
C LEU A 175 -0.89 16.64 5.32
N ILE A 176 -1.46 16.36 4.14
CA ILE A 176 -1.59 17.33 3.05
C ILE A 176 -2.41 18.53 3.49
N ASN A 177 -3.52 18.32 4.19
CA ASN A 177 -4.39 19.39 4.67
C ASN A 177 -3.85 20.11 5.92
N GLY A 178 -2.72 19.68 6.49
CA GLY A 178 -2.15 20.27 7.70
C GLY A 178 -2.96 19.99 8.98
N SER A 179 -3.90 19.02 8.94
CA SER A 179 -4.72 18.65 10.11
C SER A 179 -3.92 17.86 11.14
N ILE A 180 -2.79 17.28 10.74
CA ILE A 180 -1.87 16.51 11.57
C ILE A 180 -0.47 17.11 11.40
N ASN A 181 0.17 17.43 12.53
CA ASN A 181 1.52 17.97 12.54
C ASN A 181 2.55 16.85 12.78
N PRO A 182 3.46 16.55 11.84
CA PRO A 182 4.50 15.54 12.01
C PRO A 182 5.46 15.81 13.19
N GLN A 183 5.62 17.07 13.61
CA GLN A 183 6.48 17.44 14.75
C GLN A 183 6.02 16.84 16.07
N GLU A 184 4.73 16.51 16.20
CA GLU A 184 4.15 15.88 17.38
C GLU A 184 4.38 14.38 17.44
N ILE A 185 4.95 13.76 16.39
CA ILE A 185 5.12 12.32 16.26
C ILE A 185 6.55 11.94 16.60
N SER A 186 6.74 11.05 17.59
CA SER A 186 8.05 10.52 17.98
C SER A 186 8.33 9.14 17.43
N LEU A 187 7.33 8.39 16.97
CA LEU A 187 7.48 7.07 16.38
C LEU A 187 6.42 6.84 15.30
N LEU A 188 6.89 6.43 14.14
CA LEU A 188 6.07 6.02 13.00
C LEU A 188 6.29 4.54 12.70
N ILE A 189 5.24 3.74 12.79
CA ILE A 189 5.27 2.30 12.57
C ILE A 189 4.53 1.96 11.28
N PHE A 190 5.18 1.21 10.39
CA PHE A 190 4.61 0.71 9.14
C PHE A 190 4.43 -0.81 9.21
N ASP A 191 3.20 -1.28 9.29
CA ASP A 191 2.91 -2.71 9.08
C ASP A 191 2.81 -3.00 7.58
N GLU A 192 3.22 -4.21 7.17
CA GLU A 192 3.40 -4.61 5.78
C GLU A 192 4.28 -3.59 5.01
N ALA A 193 5.44 -3.26 5.59
CA ALA A 193 6.37 -2.25 5.09
C ALA A 193 6.87 -2.49 3.66
N HIS A 194 6.75 -3.72 3.13
CA HIS A 194 7.04 -4.04 1.71
C HIS A 194 6.19 -3.25 0.71
N ARG A 195 5.12 -2.59 1.17
CA ARG A 195 4.27 -1.70 0.36
C ARG A 195 4.85 -0.31 0.17
N ALA A 196 5.94 0.04 0.86
CA ALA A 196 6.57 1.35 0.75
C ALA A 196 7.39 1.50 -0.55
N THR A 197 6.73 1.28 -1.70
CA THR A 197 7.30 1.39 -3.04
C THR A 197 6.37 2.19 -3.96
N GLY A 198 6.94 2.83 -4.98
CA GLY A 198 6.19 3.68 -5.92
C GLY A 198 5.38 4.77 -5.22
N ASP A 199 4.19 5.02 -5.74
CA ASP A 199 3.29 6.07 -5.23
C ASP A 199 2.44 5.68 -4.02
N TYR A 200 2.74 4.54 -3.37
CA TYR A 200 1.96 4.14 -2.21
C TYR A 200 2.10 5.14 -1.06
N ALA A 201 1.01 5.45 -0.37
CA ALA A 201 0.95 6.51 0.65
C ALA A 201 2.04 6.44 1.75
N TYR A 202 2.60 5.25 2.01
CA TYR A 202 3.72 5.08 2.96
C TYR A 202 4.94 5.92 2.58
N THR A 203 5.27 6.00 1.29
CA THR A 203 6.45 6.73 0.79
C THR A 203 6.33 8.22 1.08
N PHE A 204 5.18 8.80 0.78
CA PHE A 204 4.90 10.21 1.07
C PHE A 204 4.90 10.51 2.57
N ILE A 205 4.20 9.68 3.37
CA ILE A 205 4.07 9.87 4.82
C ILE A 205 5.45 9.80 5.48
N ALA A 206 6.28 8.80 5.16
CA ALA A 206 7.62 8.65 5.71
C ALA A 206 8.51 9.84 5.35
N LYS A 207 8.49 10.28 4.10
CA LYS A 207 9.28 11.41 3.62
C LYS A 207 8.91 12.72 4.33
N GLN A 208 7.60 13.00 4.50
CA GLN A 208 7.15 14.20 5.22
C GLN A 208 7.48 14.11 6.71
N TYR A 209 7.37 12.93 7.32
CA TYR A 209 7.73 12.71 8.71
C TYR A 209 9.22 12.94 8.94
N LEU A 210 10.11 12.33 8.16
CA LEU A 210 11.56 12.50 8.29
C LEU A 210 12.03 13.95 8.09
N LYS A 211 11.33 14.72 7.23
CA LYS A 211 11.64 16.15 7.01
C LYS A 211 11.22 17.06 8.17
N LYS A 212 10.11 16.73 8.88
CA LYS A 212 9.45 17.66 9.80
C LYS A 212 9.46 17.25 11.26
N ALA A 213 9.62 15.94 11.56
CA ALA A 213 9.57 15.43 12.93
C ALA A 213 10.75 15.94 13.78
N THR A 214 10.46 16.30 15.02
CA THR A 214 11.50 16.75 15.99
C THR A 214 12.33 15.56 16.49
N TYR A 215 11.70 14.41 16.68
CA TYR A 215 12.32 13.17 17.20
C TYR A 215 12.00 11.98 16.28
N PRO A 216 12.51 11.97 15.03
CA PRO A 216 12.13 10.95 14.06
C PRO A 216 12.60 9.56 14.49
N LYS A 217 11.70 8.59 14.44
CA LYS A 217 11.98 7.17 14.61
C LYS A 217 10.99 6.37 13.75
N ILE A 218 11.50 5.45 12.93
CA ILE A 218 10.70 4.60 12.05
C ILE A 218 10.93 3.13 12.37
N LEU A 219 9.83 2.39 12.43
CA LEU A 219 9.82 0.93 12.50
C LEU A 219 9.02 0.36 11.33
N GLY A 220 9.68 -0.33 10.43
CA GLY A 220 9.05 -1.09 9.37
C GLY A 220 8.88 -2.55 9.77
N LEU A 221 7.70 -3.12 9.59
CA LEU A 221 7.38 -4.52 9.90
C LEU A 221 6.94 -5.23 8.63
N THR A 222 7.51 -6.39 8.31
CA THR A 222 7.07 -7.22 7.20
C THR A 222 7.38 -8.69 7.44
N ALA A 223 6.62 -9.59 6.81
CA ALA A 223 6.97 -11.00 6.76
C ALA A 223 7.89 -11.32 5.56
N SER A 224 7.83 -10.50 4.51
CA SER A 224 8.62 -10.66 3.30
C SER A 224 8.72 -9.31 2.58
N PRO A 225 9.92 -8.75 2.40
CA PRO A 225 10.12 -7.50 1.65
C PRO A 225 10.12 -7.69 0.11
N GLY A 226 10.08 -8.94 -0.37
CA GLY A 226 10.19 -9.29 -1.79
C GLY A 226 11.56 -9.86 -2.17
N SER A 227 11.68 -10.33 -3.41
CA SER A 227 12.88 -11.00 -3.94
C SER A 227 13.73 -10.12 -4.88
N ASP A 228 13.28 -8.91 -5.11
CA ASP A 228 13.92 -7.94 -6.00
C ASP A 228 14.76 -6.96 -5.16
N MET A 229 16.07 -6.93 -5.42
CA MET A 229 17.00 -6.09 -4.66
C MET A 229 16.69 -4.60 -4.82
N GLU A 230 16.30 -4.17 -6.03
CA GLU A 230 15.98 -2.77 -6.31
C GLU A 230 14.78 -2.31 -5.47
N LYS A 231 13.73 -3.15 -5.40
CA LYS A 231 12.55 -2.86 -4.57
C LYS A 231 12.85 -2.89 -3.07
N ILE A 232 13.74 -3.79 -2.63
CA ILE A 232 14.16 -3.81 -1.23
C ILE A 232 14.91 -2.52 -0.90
N MET A 233 15.83 -2.08 -1.77
CA MET A 233 16.54 -0.81 -1.59
C MET A 233 15.58 0.39 -1.64
N GLU A 234 14.60 0.38 -2.53
CA GLU A 234 13.55 1.40 -2.59
C GLU A 234 12.78 1.53 -1.26
N ILE A 235 12.46 0.40 -0.61
CA ILE A 235 11.81 0.41 0.72
C ILE A 235 12.73 1.05 1.77
N PHE A 236 14.04 0.74 1.74
CA PHE A 236 15.02 1.32 2.66
C PHE A 236 15.12 2.83 2.50
N GLU A 237 15.23 3.30 1.27
CA GLU A 237 15.32 4.73 0.94
C GLU A 237 14.04 5.46 1.32
N ASN A 238 12.87 4.94 0.92
CA ASN A 238 11.58 5.56 1.16
C ASN A 238 11.21 5.66 2.63
N LEU A 239 11.61 4.69 3.46
CA LEU A 239 11.36 4.69 4.90
C LEU A 239 12.55 5.22 5.72
N GLY A 240 13.67 5.57 5.10
CA GLY A 240 14.88 6.02 5.81
C GLY A 240 15.39 4.97 6.79
N ILE A 241 15.43 3.69 6.36
CA ILE A 241 15.88 2.58 7.19
C ILE A 241 17.40 2.61 7.34
N GLU A 242 17.89 2.51 8.58
CA GLU A 242 19.29 2.55 8.96
C GLU A 242 19.82 1.17 9.35
N ASP A 243 18.93 0.24 9.75
CA ASP A 243 19.33 -1.12 10.14
C ASP A 243 18.26 -2.16 9.79
N LEU A 244 18.68 -3.43 9.72
CA LEU A 244 17.86 -4.55 9.27
C LEU A 244 17.93 -5.71 10.26
N GLU A 245 16.81 -6.03 10.88
CA GLU A 245 16.64 -7.19 11.72
C GLU A 245 15.87 -8.30 11.00
N ILE A 246 16.53 -9.43 10.81
CA ILE A 246 15.95 -10.59 10.14
C ILE A 246 15.95 -11.75 11.12
N ARG A 247 14.79 -12.43 11.19
CA ARG A 247 14.70 -13.75 11.80
C ARG A 247 13.93 -14.68 10.89
N THR A 248 14.43 -15.89 10.77
CA THR A 248 13.87 -16.97 9.97
C THR A 248 13.37 -18.11 10.86
N HIS A 249 12.70 -19.08 10.26
CA HIS A 249 12.27 -20.29 10.98
C HIS A 249 13.46 -21.14 11.47
N ASN A 250 14.65 -20.93 10.93
CA ASN A 250 15.84 -21.73 11.24
C ASN A 250 16.72 -21.10 12.33
N ASP A 251 16.46 -19.83 12.70
CA ASP A 251 17.27 -19.14 13.70
C ASP A 251 17.08 -19.76 15.09
N LEU A 252 18.18 -19.95 15.80
CA LEU A 252 18.21 -20.67 17.08
C LEU A 252 17.35 -20.01 18.17
N ASP A 253 17.28 -18.67 18.18
CA ASP A 253 16.49 -17.88 19.10
C ASP A 253 14.98 -17.87 18.78
N VAL A 254 14.59 -18.30 17.56
CA VAL A 254 13.22 -18.36 17.09
C VAL A 254 12.65 -19.78 17.07
N ARG A 255 13.50 -20.76 16.80
CA ARG A 255 13.13 -22.16 16.63
C ARG A 255 12.27 -22.76 17.76
N PRO A 256 12.50 -22.44 19.05
CA PRO A 256 11.66 -22.96 20.14
C PRO A 256 10.20 -22.50 20.09
N TYR A 257 9.90 -21.40 19.39
CA TYR A 257 8.59 -20.76 19.32
C TYR A 257 7.82 -21.07 18.03
N ILE A 258 8.38 -21.91 17.16
CA ILE A 258 7.79 -22.27 15.89
C ILE A 258 7.39 -23.74 15.90
N GLN A 259 6.15 -23.99 15.49
CA GLN A 259 5.72 -25.36 15.21
C GLN A 259 6.09 -25.75 13.77
N PRO A 260 6.54 -26.99 13.53
CA PRO A 260 6.86 -27.43 12.18
C PRO A 260 5.64 -27.39 11.25
N ILE A 261 5.82 -26.80 10.09
CA ILE A 261 4.81 -26.77 9.03
C ILE A 261 5.20 -27.83 7.98
N HIS A 262 4.38 -28.86 7.82
CA HIS A 262 4.57 -29.86 6.80
C HIS A 262 3.98 -29.42 5.46
N VAL A 263 4.83 -29.06 4.49
CA VAL A 263 4.40 -28.68 3.15
C VAL A 263 4.48 -29.89 2.24
N LYS A 264 3.34 -30.30 1.69
CA LYS A 264 3.25 -31.44 0.76
C LYS A 264 2.72 -30.97 -0.59
N TRP A 265 3.46 -31.26 -1.65
CA TRP A 265 3.01 -31.09 -3.02
C TRP A 265 2.21 -32.33 -3.44
N VAL A 266 1.04 -32.08 -4.01
CA VAL A 266 0.13 -33.13 -4.47
C VAL A 266 0.04 -33.02 -5.99
N ASP A 267 0.64 -33.97 -6.66
CA ASP A 267 0.64 -34.07 -8.12
C ASP A 267 -0.74 -34.51 -8.63
N VAL A 268 -1.24 -33.82 -9.64
CA VAL A 268 -2.50 -34.08 -10.32
C VAL A 268 -2.22 -34.17 -11.81
N PHE A 269 -2.65 -35.24 -12.45
CA PHE A 269 -2.42 -35.44 -13.89
C PHE A 269 -3.66 -35.01 -14.68
N LEU A 270 -3.44 -34.30 -15.78
CA LEU A 270 -4.51 -33.92 -16.70
C LEU A 270 -4.94 -35.14 -17.51
N PRO A 271 -6.26 -35.40 -17.69
CA PRO A 271 -6.79 -36.40 -18.61
C PRO A 271 -6.35 -36.08 -20.06
N ASP A 272 -6.40 -37.12 -20.90
CA ASP A 272 -5.91 -36.99 -22.30
C ASP A 272 -6.79 -36.01 -23.12
N GLU A 273 -8.05 -35.91 -22.79
CA GLU A 273 -8.98 -34.93 -23.38
C GLU A 273 -8.53 -33.47 -23.11
N PHE A 274 -8.08 -33.19 -21.87
CA PHE A 274 -7.52 -31.87 -21.51
C PHE A 274 -6.20 -31.62 -22.24
N LYS A 275 -5.34 -32.64 -22.32
CA LYS A 275 -4.06 -32.53 -23.04
C LYS A 275 -4.29 -32.27 -24.53
N ALA A 276 -5.31 -32.89 -25.14
CA ALA A 276 -5.65 -32.64 -26.54
C ALA A 276 -6.06 -31.17 -26.79
N ILE A 277 -6.90 -30.56 -25.92
CA ILE A 277 -7.26 -29.14 -26.02
C ILE A 277 -6.02 -28.26 -25.76
N GLN A 278 -5.21 -28.62 -24.74
CA GLN A 278 -3.98 -27.92 -24.40
C GLN A 278 -3.02 -27.88 -25.61
N LEU A 279 -2.85 -28.99 -26.29
CA LEU A 279 -1.99 -29.10 -27.47
C LEU A 279 -2.48 -28.19 -28.62
N LEU A 280 -3.77 -28.17 -28.88
CA LEU A 280 -4.38 -27.33 -29.91
C LEU A 280 -4.16 -25.83 -29.58
N LEU A 281 -4.42 -25.40 -28.38
CA LEU A 281 -4.19 -24.03 -27.94
C LEU A 281 -2.70 -23.66 -27.94
N LYS A 282 -1.81 -24.59 -27.55
CA LYS A 282 -0.34 -24.39 -27.65
C LYS A 282 0.12 -24.23 -29.09
N ARG A 283 -0.41 -25.01 -30.02
CA ARG A 283 -0.11 -24.87 -31.44
C ARG A 283 -0.59 -23.54 -32.00
N CYS A 284 -1.85 -23.16 -31.68
CA CYS A 284 -2.37 -21.83 -32.06
C CYS A 284 -1.46 -20.72 -31.53
N TYR A 285 -1.06 -20.77 -30.26
CA TYR A 285 -0.15 -19.79 -29.65
C TYR A 285 1.20 -19.71 -30.36
N LEU A 286 1.84 -20.85 -30.59
CA LEU A 286 3.15 -20.91 -31.26
C LEU A 286 3.07 -20.40 -32.70
N ASN A 287 2.01 -20.71 -33.46
CA ASN A 287 1.84 -20.17 -34.81
C ASN A 287 1.79 -18.62 -34.78
N LYS A 288 1.07 -18.02 -33.85
CA LYS A 288 1.06 -16.54 -33.71
C LYS A 288 2.44 -15.98 -33.40
N LEU A 289 3.21 -16.65 -32.54
CA LEU A 289 4.58 -16.22 -32.23
C LEU A 289 5.53 -16.38 -33.44
N GLN A 290 5.37 -17.46 -34.22
CA GLN A 290 6.13 -17.68 -35.46
C GLN A 290 5.85 -16.60 -36.51
N GLU A 291 4.59 -16.18 -36.64
CA GLU A 291 4.22 -15.07 -37.53
C GLU A 291 4.82 -13.74 -37.05
N ILE A 292 4.87 -13.46 -35.75
CA ILE A 292 5.55 -12.28 -35.19
C ILE A 292 7.06 -12.35 -35.45
N ALA A 293 7.67 -13.53 -35.31
CA ALA A 293 9.08 -13.75 -35.62
C ALA A 293 9.38 -13.57 -37.10
N ALA A 294 8.45 -13.96 -37.98
CA ALA A 294 8.56 -13.71 -39.42
C ALA A 294 8.50 -12.22 -39.77
N CYS A 295 7.85 -11.39 -38.93
CA CYS A 295 7.88 -9.93 -39.04
C CYS A 295 9.16 -9.29 -38.44
N GLY A 296 10.10 -10.09 -37.89
CA GLY A 296 11.39 -9.61 -37.37
C GLY A 296 11.38 -9.17 -35.89
N TYR A 297 10.27 -9.30 -35.16
CA TYR A 297 10.14 -8.81 -33.78
C TYR A 297 10.47 -9.84 -32.70
N LEU A 298 10.63 -11.12 -33.04
CA LEU A 298 11.00 -12.19 -32.12
C LEU A 298 12.07 -13.10 -32.71
N ASN A 299 12.95 -13.63 -31.85
CA ASN A 299 13.92 -14.65 -32.27
C ASN A 299 13.24 -16.03 -32.33
N LYS A 300 13.40 -16.73 -33.43
CA LYS A 300 12.80 -18.05 -33.69
C LYS A 300 13.26 -19.14 -32.71
N GLU A 301 14.46 -19.02 -32.15
CA GLU A 301 15.05 -20.03 -31.27
C GLU A 301 14.39 -20.08 -29.89
N HIS A 302 13.78 -18.98 -29.41
CA HIS A 302 13.24 -18.85 -28.07
C HIS A 302 11.70 -18.81 -27.96
N LEU A 303 10.99 -19.07 -29.07
CA LEU A 303 9.52 -18.96 -29.10
C LEU A 303 8.80 -19.87 -28.09
N ALA A 304 9.31 -21.07 -27.86
CA ALA A 304 8.70 -22.06 -26.96
C ALA A 304 8.85 -21.67 -25.48
N THR A 305 9.85 -20.86 -25.15
CA THR A 305 10.18 -20.43 -23.76
C THR A 305 9.77 -19.01 -23.47
N LEU A 306 9.15 -18.30 -24.43
CA LEU A 306 8.79 -16.90 -24.31
C LEU A 306 7.87 -16.65 -23.11
N SER A 307 8.33 -15.81 -22.18
CA SER A 307 7.59 -15.45 -20.99
C SER A 307 6.48 -14.41 -21.30
N LYS A 308 5.45 -14.38 -20.44
CA LYS A 308 4.39 -13.35 -20.53
C LYS A 308 4.95 -11.93 -20.43
N THR A 309 6.02 -11.75 -19.66
CA THR A 309 6.68 -10.45 -19.46
C THR A 309 7.38 -9.98 -20.73
N GLU A 310 8.05 -10.86 -21.43
CA GLU A 310 8.68 -10.54 -22.70
C GLU A 310 7.66 -10.20 -23.79
N LEU A 311 6.52 -10.90 -23.81
CA LEU A 311 5.44 -10.57 -24.73
C LEU A 311 4.79 -9.20 -24.40
N LEU A 312 4.70 -8.81 -23.12
CA LEU A 312 4.24 -7.48 -22.70
C LEU A 312 5.25 -6.39 -23.10
N ARG A 313 6.56 -6.64 -22.97
CA ARG A 313 7.60 -5.72 -23.44
C ARG A 313 7.49 -5.50 -24.94
N LEU A 314 7.37 -6.58 -25.69
CA LEU A 314 7.16 -6.51 -27.14
C LEU A 314 5.92 -5.68 -27.49
N GLN A 315 4.81 -5.87 -26.79
CA GLN A 315 3.61 -5.06 -27.00
C GLN A 315 3.90 -3.57 -26.75
N GLY A 316 4.62 -3.25 -25.68
CA GLY A 316 5.03 -1.87 -25.37
C GLY A 316 5.91 -1.26 -26.46
N ASP A 317 6.88 -2.02 -26.97
CA ASP A 317 7.80 -1.58 -28.02
C ASP A 317 7.07 -1.33 -29.34
N LEU A 318 6.17 -2.24 -29.74
CA LEU A 318 5.33 -2.07 -30.93
C LEU A 318 4.40 -0.85 -30.82
N HIS A 319 3.83 -0.59 -29.65
CA HIS A 319 3.03 0.62 -29.44
C HIS A 319 3.88 1.90 -29.47
N ARG A 320 5.13 1.84 -29.01
CA ARG A 320 6.06 2.96 -29.09
C ARG A 320 6.42 3.28 -30.55
N GLU A 321 6.66 2.27 -31.39
CA GLU A 321 6.90 2.47 -32.83
C GLU A 321 5.72 3.16 -33.51
N ILE A 322 4.48 2.76 -33.20
CA ILE A 322 3.29 3.48 -33.70
C ILE A 322 3.26 4.93 -33.23
N GLY A 323 3.57 5.18 -31.95
CA GLY A 323 3.67 6.52 -31.39
C GLY A 323 4.71 7.39 -32.11
N GLN A 324 5.80 6.81 -32.57
CA GLN A 324 6.84 7.46 -33.39
C GLN A 324 6.47 7.66 -34.86
N GLY A 325 5.25 7.25 -35.25
CA GLY A 325 4.76 7.45 -36.61
C GLY A 325 4.98 6.25 -37.56
N ASN A 326 5.60 5.18 -37.09
CA ASN A 326 5.79 3.97 -37.91
C ASN A 326 4.46 3.18 -37.97
N LYS A 327 3.74 3.34 -39.10
CA LYS A 327 2.45 2.67 -39.38
C LYS A 327 2.61 1.54 -40.44
N ASP A 328 3.78 0.97 -40.51
CA ASP A 328 4.01 -0.15 -41.40
C ASP A 328 3.05 -1.32 -41.13
N PHE A 329 2.68 -2.00 -42.20
CA PHE A 329 1.80 -3.16 -42.15
C PHE A 329 2.34 -4.24 -41.19
N THR A 330 3.65 -4.44 -41.15
CA THR A 330 4.33 -5.40 -40.27
C THR A 330 4.15 -5.07 -38.79
N VAL A 331 4.23 -3.77 -38.38
CA VAL A 331 3.98 -3.30 -37.01
C VAL A 331 2.53 -3.56 -36.62
N LEU A 332 1.60 -3.12 -37.47
CA LEU A 332 0.16 -3.29 -37.21
C LEU A 332 -0.26 -4.76 -37.15
N LYS A 333 0.32 -5.61 -38.05
CA LYS A 333 0.12 -7.06 -38.01
C LYS A 333 0.66 -7.66 -36.73
N SER A 334 1.87 -7.30 -36.32
CA SER A 334 2.52 -7.82 -35.09
C SER A 334 1.73 -7.44 -33.83
N ILE A 335 1.14 -6.24 -33.75
CA ILE A 335 0.26 -5.85 -32.65
C ILE A 335 -1.00 -6.73 -32.60
N SER A 336 -1.64 -6.99 -33.76
CA SER A 336 -2.79 -7.89 -33.81
C SER A 336 -2.43 -9.29 -33.34
N LEU A 337 -1.32 -9.85 -33.86
CA LEU A 337 -0.82 -11.18 -33.49
C LEU A 337 -0.45 -11.27 -32.00
N THR A 338 0.17 -10.23 -31.45
CA THR A 338 0.49 -10.16 -30.01
C THR A 338 -0.78 -10.17 -29.17
N ALA A 339 -1.80 -9.42 -29.58
CA ALA A 339 -3.11 -9.43 -28.92
C ALA A 339 -3.83 -10.78 -29.03
N GLU A 340 -3.71 -11.46 -30.16
CA GLU A 340 -4.20 -12.84 -30.37
C GLU A 340 -3.48 -13.82 -29.46
N ALA A 341 -2.12 -13.76 -29.41
CA ALA A 341 -1.29 -14.60 -28.56
C ALA A 341 -1.65 -14.46 -27.07
N PHE A 342 -1.88 -13.24 -26.57
CA PHE A 342 -2.36 -13.03 -25.20
C PHE A 342 -3.68 -13.70 -24.91
N LYS A 343 -4.64 -13.64 -25.85
CA LYS A 343 -5.95 -14.28 -25.69
C LYS A 343 -5.84 -15.80 -25.63
N VAL A 344 -5.04 -16.40 -26.50
CA VAL A 344 -4.77 -17.85 -26.48
C VAL A 344 -4.05 -18.26 -25.20
N GLN A 345 -3.05 -17.47 -24.78
CA GLN A 345 -2.31 -17.69 -23.55
C GLN A 345 -3.23 -17.65 -22.31
N HIS A 346 -4.20 -16.74 -22.30
CA HIS A 346 -5.20 -16.69 -21.23
C HIS A 346 -6.15 -17.91 -21.27
N GLY A 347 -6.56 -18.37 -22.45
CA GLY A 347 -7.33 -19.60 -22.60
C GLY A 347 -6.58 -20.83 -22.06
N LEU A 348 -5.28 -20.95 -22.37
CA LEU A 348 -4.41 -21.99 -21.81
C LEU A 348 -4.34 -21.92 -20.27
N GLU A 349 -4.18 -20.73 -19.71
CA GLU A 349 -4.17 -20.51 -18.25
C GLU A 349 -5.47 -20.98 -17.61
N LEU A 350 -6.62 -20.66 -18.20
CA LEU A 350 -7.93 -21.08 -17.72
C LEU A 350 -8.11 -22.61 -17.77
N LEU A 351 -7.69 -23.25 -18.86
CA LEU A 351 -7.73 -24.71 -18.99
C LEU A 351 -6.92 -25.41 -17.89
N GLU A 352 -5.69 -24.95 -17.71
CA GLU A 352 -4.70 -25.57 -16.82
C GLU A 352 -5.03 -25.37 -15.33
N THR A 353 -5.65 -24.23 -14.98
CA THR A 353 -5.87 -23.84 -13.58
C THR A 353 -7.33 -23.89 -13.12
N GLN A 354 -8.29 -23.64 -14.02
CA GLN A 354 -9.71 -23.49 -13.71
C GLN A 354 -10.60 -24.56 -14.36
N GLY A 355 -10.12 -25.22 -15.40
CA GLY A 355 -10.83 -26.29 -16.11
C GLY A 355 -11.72 -25.85 -17.26
N LEU A 356 -12.49 -26.80 -17.78
CA LEU A 356 -13.25 -26.67 -19.03
C LEU A 356 -14.37 -25.64 -18.95
N THR A 357 -15.08 -25.54 -17.85
CA THR A 357 -16.20 -24.60 -17.68
C THR A 357 -15.73 -23.14 -17.81
N ALA A 358 -14.61 -22.79 -17.16
CA ALA A 358 -14.05 -21.45 -17.23
C ALA A 358 -13.49 -21.14 -18.61
N LEU A 359 -12.82 -22.12 -19.24
CA LEU A 359 -12.36 -21.99 -20.61
C LEU A 359 -13.53 -21.78 -21.57
N ASN A 360 -14.60 -22.58 -21.48
CA ASN A 360 -15.76 -22.48 -22.34
C ASN A 360 -16.44 -21.10 -22.25
N LEU A 361 -16.65 -20.59 -21.02
CA LEU A 361 -17.20 -19.25 -20.81
C LEU A 361 -16.34 -18.15 -21.48
N TYR A 362 -15.03 -18.29 -21.37
CA TYR A 362 -14.08 -17.36 -22.01
C TYR A 362 -14.12 -17.44 -23.53
N LEU A 363 -14.10 -18.66 -24.10
CA LEU A 363 -14.15 -18.88 -25.55
C LEU A 363 -15.49 -18.41 -26.16
N ASN A 364 -16.63 -18.66 -25.47
CA ASN A 364 -17.93 -18.13 -25.85
C ASN A 364 -17.92 -16.60 -25.89
N GLY A 365 -17.36 -15.96 -24.85
CA GLY A 365 -17.22 -14.49 -24.82
C GLY A 365 -16.37 -13.94 -25.96
N LEU A 366 -15.32 -14.66 -26.41
CA LEU A 366 -14.57 -14.28 -27.60
C LEU A 366 -15.39 -14.43 -28.90
N GLN A 367 -16.22 -15.47 -29.03
CA GLN A 367 -17.12 -15.65 -30.17
C GLN A 367 -18.13 -14.49 -30.24
N GLU A 368 -18.78 -14.13 -29.15
CA GLU A 368 -19.69 -13.00 -29.04
C GLU A 368 -19.01 -11.68 -29.41
N GLN A 369 -17.80 -11.45 -28.89
CA GLN A 369 -16.99 -10.28 -29.23
C GLN A 369 -16.62 -10.23 -30.73
N ALA A 370 -16.39 -11.36 -31.38
CA ALA A 370 -16.08 -11.41 -32.81
C ALA A 370 -17.24 -10.90 -33.68
N VAL A 371 -18.49 -11.10 -33.24
CA VAL A 371 -19.69 -10.63 -33.90
C VAL A 371 -19.91 -9.14 -33.63
N SER A 372 -19.82 -8.71 -32.38
CA SER A 372 -20.18 -7.36 -31.92
C SER A 372 -19.06 -6.31 -32.04
N SER A 373 -17.80 -6.72 -32.03
CA SER A 373 -16.64 -5.81 -31.96
C SER A 373 -15.98 -5.60 -33.32
N LYS A 374 -15.38 -4.39 -33.51
CA LYS A 374 -14.52 -4.06 -34.64
C LYS A 374 -13.07 -4.53 -34.47
N VAL A 375 -12.71 -5.22 -33.36
CA VAL A 375 -11.35 -5.62 -33.03
C VAL A 375 -10.88 -6.76 -33.92
N LYS A 376 -9.94 -6.46 -34.84
CA LYS A 376 -9.41 -7.43 -35.81
C LYS A 376 -8.81 -8.67 -35.14
N ALA A 377 -8.05 -8.51 -34.06
CA ALA A 377 -7.41 -9.63 -33.37
C ALA A 377 -8.39 -10.70 -32.86
N VAL A 378 -9.63 -10.31 -32.43
CA VAL A 378 -10.63 -11.29 -32.02
C VAL A 378 -11.22 -12.00 -33.24
N LYS A 379 -11.50 -11.27 -34.31
CA LYS A 379 -12.04 -11.85 -35.55
C LYS A 379 -11.08 -12.85 -36.19
N ASN A 380 -9.79 -12.51 -36.23
CA ASN A 380 -8.74 -13.39 -36.76
C ASN A 380 -8.60 -14.66 -35.90
N LEU A 381 -8.64 -14.50 -34.56
CA LEU A 381 -8.47 -15.63 -33.66
C LEU A 381 -9.61 -16.67 -33.79
N VAL A 382 -10.87 -16.22 -33.87
CA VAL A 382 -12.02 -17.16 -33.97
C VAL A 382 -12.10 -17.87 -35.31
N VAL A 383 -11.37 -17.41 -36.33
CA VAL A 383 -11.27 -18.08 -37.66
C VAL A 383 -10.13 -19.10 -37.70
N ASP A 384 -9.15 -19.02 -36.76
CA ASP A 384 -8.01 -19.95 -36.70
C ASP A 384 -8.47 -21.41 -36.49
N GLU A 385 -7.94 -22.33 -37.27
CA GLU A 385 -8.36 -23.74 -37.25
C GLU A 385 -8.11 -24.45 -35.92
N TYR A 386 -6.94 -24.21 -35.33
CA TYR A 386 -6.62 -24.80 -34.02
C TYR A 386 -7.50 -24.24 -32.91
N PHE A 387 -7.80 -22.95 -32.97
CA PHE A 387 -8.70 -22.30 -32.02
C PHE A 387 -10.12 -22.83 -32.16
N LYS A 388 -10.66 -22.93 -33.36
CA LYS A 388 -11.99 -23.50 -33.64
C LYS A 388 -12.11 -24.96 -33.15
N THR A 389 -11.10 -25.74 -33.44
CA THR A 389 -11.08 -27.18 -33.03
C THR A 389 -11.02 -27.28 -31.49
N ALA A 390 -10.20 -26.43 -30.83
CA ALA A 390 -10.14 -26.38 -29.37
C ALA A 390 -11.47 -25.96 -28.76
N TYR A 391 -12.16 -24.97 -29.36
CA TYR A 391 -13.47 -24.51 -28.94
C TYR A 391 -14.53 -25.60 -29.04
N ALA A 392 -14.64 -26.27 -30.20
CA ALA A 392 -15.60 -27.36 -30.42
C ALA A 392 -15.38 -28.52 -29.43
N LYS A 393 -14.12 -28.94 -29.21
CA LYS A 393 -13.78 -29.98 -28.25
C LYS A 393 -14.13 -29.54 -26.80
N THR A 394 -13.88 -28.27 -26.47
CA THR A 394 -14.22 -27.74 -25.15
C THR A 394 -15.74 -27.79 -24.91
N GLN A 395 -16.54 -27.36 -25.89
CA GLN A 395 -18.01 -27.44 -25.79
C GLN A 395 -18.51 -28.87 -25.60
N ALA A 396 -17.99 -29.82 -26.40
CA ALA A 396 -18.38 -31.23 -26.31
C ALA A 396 -18.08 -31.82 -24.92
N LEU A 397 -16.87 -31.55 -24.38
CA LEU A 397 -16.48 -32.06 -23.05
C LEU A 397 -17.21 -31.38 -21.89
N VAL A 398 -17.60 -30.10 -22.02
CA VAL A 398 -18.44 -29.44 -20.99
C VAL A 398 -19.83 -30.08 -20.92
N GLN A 399 -20.40 -30.49 -22.06
CA GLN A 399 -21.70 -31.20 -22.10
C GLN A 399 -21.65 -32.58 -21.42
N THR A 400 -20.49 -33.25 -21.40
CA THR A 400 -20.31 -34.54 -20.71
C THR A 400 -20.07 -34.39 -19.20
N GLY A 401 -20.01 -33.13 -18.69
CA GLY A 401 -19.81 -32.89 -17.25
C GLY A 401 -18.41 -33.22 -16.72
N VAL A 402 -17.42 -33.34 -17.60
CA VAL A 402 -16.02 -33.61 -17.17
C VAL A 402 -15.44 -32.42 -16.42
N GLU A 403 -15.01 -32.65 -15.21
CA GLU A 403 -14.45 -31.64 -14.32
C GLU A 403 -12.92 -31.65 -14.31
N HIS A 404 -12.35 -30.52 -13.82
CA HIS A 404 -10.90 -30.43 -13.63
C HIS A 404 -10.45 -31.45 -12.57
N PRO A 405 -9.39 -32.26 -12.85
CA PRO A 405 -8.97 -33.36 -11.98
C PRO A 405 -8.53 -32.94 -10.58
N LYS A 406 -8.28 -31.66 -10.34
CA LYS A 406 -8.04 -31.11 -9.00
C LYS A 406 -9.28 -31.17 -8.09
N ILE A 407 -10.52 -31.14 -8.65
CA ILE A 407 -11.75 -31.21 -7.85
C ILE A 407 -11.90 -32.58 -7.16
N PRO A 408 -11.91 -33.71 -7.88
CA PRO A 408 -11.97 -35.04 -7.22
C PRO A 408 -10.79 -35.24 -6.27
N LYS A 409 -9.58 -34.77 -6.63
CA LYS A 409 -8.42 -34.88 -5.73
C LYS A 409 -8.59 -34.05 -4.46
N LEU A 410 -9.18 -32.86 -4.56
CA LEU A 410 -9.52 -32.04 -3.40
C LEU A 410 -10.54 -32.71 -2.49
N LYS A 411 -11.59 -33.32 -3.08
CA LYS A 411 -12.60 -34.10 -2.33
C LYS A 411 -11.97 -35.25 -1.56
N GLU A 412 -11.07 -36.03 -2.20
CA GLU A 412 -10.30 -37.09 -1.56
C GLU A 412 -9.49 -36.60 -0.35
N LEU A 413 -8.76 -35.48 -0.53
CA LEU A 413 -7.94 -34.91 0.53
C LEU A 413 -8.76 -34.38 1.70
N LEU A 414 -9.91 -33.74 1.43
CA LEU A 414 -10.82 -33.24 2.46
C LEU A 414 -11.44 -34.42 3.25
N THR A 415 -11.91 -35.46 2.55
CA THR A 415 -12.44 -36.63 3.20
C THR A 415 -11.40 -37.27 4.12
N LYS A 416 -10.17 -37.49 3.64
CA LYS A 416 -9.08 -38.01 4.45
C LYS A 416 -8.74 -37.11 5.65
N ALA A 417 -8.75 -35.79 5.49
CA ALA A 417 -8.42 -34.86 6.56
C ALA A 417 -9.50 -34.77 7.65
N LEU A 418 -10.78 -34.96 7.28
CA LEU A 418 -11.92 -34.82 8.19
C LEU A 418 -12.46 -36.12 8.78
N THR A 419 -12.15 -37.29 8.20
CA THR A 419 -12.56 -38.60 8.72
C THR A 419 -11.61 -39.21 9.74
N ASP A 420 -10.44 -38.60 9.97
CA ASP A 420 -9.48 -39.02 10.98
C ASP A 420 -10.06 -38.76 12.38
N THR A 421 -10.47 -39.82 13.06
CA THR A 421 -11.41 -39.92 14.21
C THR A 421 -10.88 -39.29 15.52
N THR A 422 -9.68 -38.77 15.58
CA THR A 422 -9.04 -38.21 16.79
C THR A 422 -9.15 -36.71 16.94
N ALA A 423 -9.71 -36.01 15.96
CA ALA A 423 -9.68 -34.58 15.92
C ALA A 423 -11.09 -33.96 15.99
N LYS A 424 -11.37 -33.28 17.08
CA LYS A 424 -12.40 -32.26 17.16
C LYS A 424 -12.30 -31.39 15.91
N THR A 425 -13.42 -31.15 15.25
CA THR A 425 -13.67 -30.24 14.12
C THR A 425 -12.45 -29.43 13.61
N LYS A 426 -11.69 -30.02 12.68
CA LYS A 426 -10.56 -29.36 12.02
C LYS A 426 -11.05 -28.16 11.19
N LYS A 427 -10.36 -27.03 11.30
CA LYS A 427 -10.55 -25.86 10.45
C LYS A 427 -9.63 -25.93 9.24
N ILE A 428 -10.20 -25.78 8.06
CA ILE A 428 -9.47 -25.85 6.78
C ILE A 428 -9.69 -24.55 6.00
N ILE A 429 -8.61 -24.01 5.44
CA ILE A 429 -8.72 -22.92 4.46
C ILE A 429 -8.22 -23.39 3.09
N ILE A 430 -8.99 -23.11 2.05
CA ILE A 430 -8.66 -23.40 0.66
C ILE A 430 -8.44 -22.08 -0.07
N PHE A 431 -7.25 -21.88 -0.60
CA PHE A 431 -6.93 -20.70 -1.39
C PHE A 431 -7.09 -20.98 -2.88
N ASN A 432 -7.84 -20.09 -3.56
CA ASN A 432 -7.98 -20.08 -5.01
C ASN A 432 -7.85 -18.65 -5.54
N GLN A 433 -7.35 -18.46 -6.76
CA GLN A 433 -7.12 -17.14 -7.34
C GLN A 433 -8.39 -16.52 -7.95
N TYR A 434 -9.28 -17.36 -8.49
CA TYR A 434 -10.44 -16.94 -9.28
C TYR A 434 -11.75 -17.15 -8.52
N ARG A 435 -12.60 -16.11 -8.47
CA ARG A 435 -13.85 -16.13 -7.70
C ARG A 435 -14.84 -17.18 -8.18
N ASP A 436 -14.98 -17.29 -9.50
CA ASP A 436 -15.96 -18.21 -10.12
C ASP A 436 -15.59 -19.66 -9.78
N MET A 437 -14.28 -19.98 -9.81
CA MET A 437 -13.79 -21.31 -9.39
C MET A 437 -13.91 -21.54 -7.89
N ALA A 438 -13.67 -20.52 -7.06
CA ALA A 438 -13.86 -20.62 -5.62
C ALA A 438 -15.33 -20.91 -5.26
N ALA A 439 -16.29 -20.30 -5.97
CA ALA A 439 -17.70 -20.60 -5.81
C ALA A 439 -18.03 -22.03 -6.22
N LYS A 440 -17.49 -22.50 -7.36
CA LYS A 440 -17.65 -23.89 -7.81
C LYS A 440 -17.03 -24.89 -6.81
N ILE A 441 -15.85 -24.60 -6.26
CA ILE A 441 -15.23 -25.45 -5.23
C ILE A 441 -16.17 -25.57 -4.03
N VAL A 442 -16.79 -24.49 -3.54
CA VAL A 442 -17.73 -24.52 -2.43
C VAL A 442 -18.93 -25.41 -2.76
N GLU A 443 -19.51 -25.26 -3.95
CA GLU A 443 -20.63 -26.09 -4.40
C GLU A 443 -20.26 -27.58 -4.39
N GLU A 444 -19.12 -27.92 -5.00
CA GLU A 444 -18.66 -29.30 -5.16
C GLU A 444 -18.27 -29.96 -3.84
N ILE A 445 -17.61 -29.27 -2.93
CA ILE A 445 -17.18 -29.87 -1.66
C ILE A 445 -18.32 -29.96 -0.65
N ASN A 446 -19.36 -29.11 -0.74
CA ASN A 446 -20.56 -29.21 0.09
C ASN A 446 -21.43 -30.47 -0.25
N THR A 447 -21.15 -31.15 -1.37
CA THR A 447 -21.76 -32.44 -1.65
C THR A 447 -21.26 -33.55 -0.70
N LEU A 448 -20.15 -33.32 0.00
CA LEU A 448 -19.60 -34.22 1.00
C LEU A 448 -20.32 -33.97 2.34
N GLY A 449 -21.06 -34.92 2.88
CA GLY A 449 -21.94 -34.73 4.04
C GLY A 449 -21.24 -34.27 5.33
N HIS A 450 -19.91 -34.38 5.40
CA HIS A 450 -19.07 -34.00 6.54
C HIS A 450 -18.35 -32.65 6.32
N VAL A 451 -18.57 -31.97 5.20
CA VAL A 451 -18.00 -30.67 4.85
C VAL A 451 -19.08 -29.60 4.91
N SER A 452 -18.82 -28.52 5.64
CA SER A 452 -19.58 -27.26 5.57
C SER A 452 -18.63 -26.17 5.11
N ALA A 453 -18.74 -25.77 3.84
CA ALA A 453 -17.84 -24.82 3.23
C ALA A 453 -18.55 -23.50 2.90
N ARG A 454 -17.85 -22.37 3.10
CA ARG A 454 -18.32 -21.04 2.70
C ARG A 454 -17.31 -20.27 1.87
N LEU A 455 -17.83 -19.42 0.96
CA LEU A 455 -17.05 -18.61 0.04
C LEU A 455 -16.65 -17.28 0.68
N PHE A 456 -15.35 -16.99 0.70
CA PHE A 456 -14.80 -15.76 1.24
C PHE A 456 -14.11 -14.91 0.14
N VAL A 457 -14.75 -13.80 -0.25
CA VAL A 457 -14.32 -12.94 -1.36
C VAL A 457 -14.29 -11.46 -0.97
N GLY A 458 -13.66 -10.63 -1.81
CA GLY A 458 -13.57 -9.20 -1.61
C GLY A 458 -14.88 -8.44 -1.89
N GLN A 459 -14.86 -7.14 -1.59
CA GLN A 459 -16.03 -6.25 -1.64
C GLN A 459 -16.54 -5.95 -3.06
N ALA A 460 -15.67 -6.01 -4.08
CA ALA A 460 -16.07 -5.67 -5.44
C ALA A 460 -17.23 -6.55 -5.91
N LYS A 461 -18.37 -5.92 -6.22
CA LYS A 461 -19.56 -6.58 -6.76
C LYS A 461 -19.33 -6.98 -8.22
N LYS A 462 -18.72 -8.14 -8.45
CA LYS A 462 -18.70 -8.78 -9.76
C LYS A 462 -19.78 -9.88 -9.76
N ARG A 463 -20.74 -9.85 -10.65
CA ARG A 463 -21.88 -10.78 -10.75
C ARG A 463 -22.64 -11.00 -9.42
N GLY A 464 -22.79 -9.94 -8.60
CA GLY A 464 -23.56 -10.02 -7.35
C GLY A 464 -22.85 -10.65 -6.13
N GLN A 465 -21.63 -11.16 -6.25
CA GLN A 465 -20.93 -11.97 -5.24
C GLN A 465 -19.97 -11.19 -4.31
N GLY A 466 -20.07 -9.86 -4.18
CA GLY A 466 -19.20 -9.09 -3.28
C GLY A 466 -19.63 -9.19 -1.81
N LEU A 467 -18.68 -9.40 -0.87
CA LEU A 467 -18.94 -9.37 0.58
C LEU A 467 -18.54 -8.02 1.17
N SER A 468 -19.47 -7.35 1.86
CA SER A 468 -19.16 -6.13 2.62
C SER A 468 -18.24 -6.46 3.81
N GLN A 469 -17.48 -5.48 4.31
CA GLN A 469 -16.58 -5.69 5.47
C GLN A 469 -17.31 -6.25 6.70
N LYS A 470 -18.55 -5.80 6.95
CA LYS A 470 -19.38 -6.31 8.05
C LYS A 470 -19.68 -7.80 7.87
N LYS A 471 -20.04 -8.24 6.65
CA LYS A 471 -20.30 -9.65 6.34
C LYS A 471 -19.01 -10.49 6.40
N GLN A 472 -17.87 -9.94 5.96
CA GLN A 472 -16.57 -10.59 6.07
C GLN A 472 -16.20 -10.86 7.53
N LYS A 473 -16.37 -9.86 8.42
CA LYS A 473 -16.12 -10.02 9.86
C LYS A 473 -17.04 -11.06 10.47
N ALA A 474 -18.35 -10.98 10.24
CA ALA A 474 -19.32 -11.95 10.76
C ALA A 474 -18.97 -13.39 10.32
N MET A 475 -18.61 -13.60 9.04
CA MET A 475 -18.21 -14.92 8.53
C MET A 475 -16.93 -15.45 9.20
N LEU A 476 -15.95 -14.58 9.50
CA LEU A 476 -14.74 -15.00 10.23
C LEU A 476 -15.05 -15.31 11.69
N ASP A 477 -16.00 -14.62 12.33
CA ASP A 477 -16.46 -14.93 13.69
C ASP A 477 -17.20 -16.27 13.72
N GLU A 478 -18.09 -16.55 12.76
CA GLU A 478 -18.74 -17.84 12.58
C GLU A 478 -17.70 -18.97 12.34
N PHE A 479 -16.67 -18.72 11.51
CA PHE A 479 -15.57 -19.67 11.30
C PHE A 479 -14.73 -19.87 12.57
N ARG A 480 -14.55 -18.83 13.38
CA ARG A 480 -13.88 -18.93 14.69
C ARG A 480 -14.66 -19.79 15.67
N ASN A 481 -15.99 -19.70 15.65
CA ASN A 481 -16.89 -20.46 16.51
C ASN A 481 -17.18 -21.90 16.05
N HIS A 482 -16.61 -22.34 14.91
CA HIS A 482 -16.85 -23.66 14.31
C HIS A 482 -18.27 -23.88 13.72
N ASP A 483 -19.00 -22.79 13.35
CA ASP A 483 -20.29 -22.91 12.68
C ASP A 483 -20.18 -23.57 11.30
N PHE A 484 -18.98 -23.51 10.71
CA PHE A 484 -18.59 -24.26 9.51
C PHE A 484 -17.09 -24.61 9.58
N ASN A 485 -16.63 -25.59 8.81
CA ASN A 485 -15.28 -26.15 8.94
C ASN A 485 -14.33 -25.83 7.77
N VAL A 486 -14.82 -25.40 6.62
CA VAL A 486 -13.99 -25.08 5.44
C VAL A 486 -14.25 -23.67 4.93
N LEU A 487 -13.21 -22.85 4.89
CA LEU A 487 -13.24 -21.51 4.31
C LEU A 487 -12.58 -21.53 2.93
N VAL A 488 -13.34 -21.31 1.84
CA VAL A 488 -12.77 -21.19 0.49
C VAL A 488 -12.56 -19.72 0.18
N ALA A 489 -11.32 -19.32 0.04
CA ALA A 489 -10.93 -17.91 0.00
C ALA A 489 -10.14 -17.54 -1.25
N THR A 490 -10.34 -16.31 -1.72
CA THR A 490 -9.49 -15.67 -2.73
C THR A 490 -8.36 -14.86 -2.06
N SER A 491 -7.61 -14.09 -2.86
CA SER A 491 -6.49 -13.26 -2.37
C SER A 491 -6.82 -12.32 -1.19
N VAL A 492 -8.10 -12.03 -0.93
CA VAL A 492 -8.53 -11.18 0.20
C VAL A 492 -8.18 -11.79 1.56
N ALA A 493 -8.06 -13.12 1.65
CA ALA A 493 -7.67 -13.80 2.87
C ALA A 493 -6.15 -13.93 3.06
N GLU A 494 -5.34 -13.42 2.13
CA GLU A 494 -3.88 -13.46 2.23
C GLU A 494 -3.38 -12.42 3.22
N GLU A 495 -3.85 -11.18 3.07
CA GLU A 495 -3.45 -10.02 3.87
C GLU A 495 -4.67 -9.27 4.41
N GLY A 496 -4.45 -8.54 5.48
CA GLY A 496 -5.38 -7.52 5.92
C GLY A 496 -6.59 -7.96 6.72
N LEU A 497 -6.66 -9.25 7.09
CA LEU A 497 -7.75 -9.80 7.91
C LEU A 497 -7.21 -10.72 9.01
N ASP A 498 -7.83 -10.65 10.18
CA ASP A 498 -7.59 -11.56 11.28
C ASP A 498 -8.31 -12.89 11.07
N ILE A 499 -7.71 -13.73 10.22
CA ILE A 499 -8.20 -15.07 10.00
C ILE A 499 -7.78 -15.95 11.17
N PRO A 500 -8.71 -16.68 11.80
CA PRO A 500 -8.37 -17.61 12.87
C PRO A 500 -7.36 -18.66 12.40
N HIS A 501 -6.62 -19.20 13.35
CA HIS A 501 -5.70 -20.31 13.10
C HIS A 501 -6.45 -21.51 12.48
N VAL A 502 -5.83 -22.16 11.49
CA VAL A 502 -6.37 -23.33 10.81
C VAL A 502 -5.39 -24.49 10.88
N ASP A 503 -5.93 -25.72 10.95
CA ASP A 503 -5.15 -26.95 11.03
C ASP A 503 -4.53 -27.33 9.68
N LEU A 504 -5.25 -27.02 8.57
CA LEU A 504 -4.86 -27.35 7.22
C LEU A 504 -5.08 -26.18 6.27
N VAL A 505 -4.04 -25.86 5.51
CA VAL A 505 -4.12 -24.92 4.38
C VAL A 505 -3.98 -25.69 3.08
N ILE A 506 -4.91 -25.51 2.16
CA ILE A 506 -4.85 -26.11 0.83
C ILE A 506 -4.71 -24.99 -0.21
N PHE A 507 -3.68 -25.06 -1.03
CA PHE A 507 -3.56 -24.22 -2.23
C PHE A 507 -4.15 -25.02 -3.39
N TYR A 508 -5.25 -24.56 -3.95
CA TYR A 508 -5.84 -25.18 -5.14
C TYR A 508 -4.92 -25.06 -6.37
N GLU A 509 -4.09 -23.98 -6.38
CA GLU A 509 -3.07 -23.75 -7.38
C GLU A 509 -1.81 -23.11 -6.74
N PRO A 510 -0.61 -23.39 -7.27
CA PRO A 510 0.62 -22.70 -6.90
C PRO A 510 0.55 -21.21 -7.29
N ILE A 511 1.26 -20.37 -6.57
CA ILE A 511 1.35 -18.93 -6.85
C ILE A 511 2.82 -18.58 -7.13
N PRO A 512 3.11 -17.80 -8.17
CA PRO A 512 4.49 -17.43 -8.50
C PRO A 512 5.07 -16.31 -7.61
N SER A 513 4.29 -15.80 -6.63
CA SER A 513 4.70 -14.75 -5.69
C SER A 513 5.12 -15.35 -4.37
N GLU A 514 6.38 -15.10 -3.97
CA GLU A 514 6.95 -15.51 -2.70
C GLU A 514 6.24 -14.85 -1.50
N ILE A 515 5.90 -13.56 -1.61
CA ILE A 515 5.19 -12.82 -0.56
C ILE A 515 3.85 -13.50 -0.25
N ARG A 516 3.02 -13.70 -1.27
CA ARG A 516 1.71 -14.35 -1.12
C ARG A 516 1.83 -15.80 -0.64
N HIS A 517 2.86 -16.52 -1.08
CA HIS A 517 3.13 -17.88 -0.65
C HIS A 517 3.44 -17.95 0.86
N ILE A 518 4.29 -17.04 1.34
CA ILE A 518 4.63 -16.91 2.77
C ILE A 518 3.40 -16.52 3.59
N GLN A 519 2.60 -15.57 3.12
CA GLN A 519 1.39 -15.08 3.82
C GLN A 519 0.30 -16.15 3.94
N ARG A 520 0.03 -16.92 2.87
CA ARG A 520 -0.93 -18.03 2.90
C ARG A 520 -0.45 -19.15 3.83
N ARG A 521 0.83 -19.51 3.75
CA ARG A 521 1.44 -20.55 4.60
C ARG A 521 1.38 -20.17 6.09
N GLY A 522 1.55 -18.89 6.40
CA GLY A 522 1.51 -18.37 7.77
C GLY A 522 0.13 -18.36 8.45
N ARG A 523 -0.91 -18.92 7.83
CA ARG A 523 -2.25 -19.11 8.44
C ARG A 523 -2.34 -20.37 9.30
N THR A 524 -1.36 -21.27 9.21
CA THR A 524 -1.22 -22.48 10.04
C THR A 524 0.13 -22.53 10.76
N GLY A 525 0.31 -23.46 11.70
CA GLY A 525 1.60 -23.66 12.38
C GLY A 525 1.95 -22.63 13.47
N ARG A 526 0.97 -21.91 14.04
CA ARG A 526 1.22 -20.93 15.10
C ARG A 526 1.30 -21.54 16.50
N LEU A 527 0.35 -22.40 16.86
CA LEU A 527 0.22 -23.01 18.17
C LEU A 527 0.35 -24.53 18.14
N GLU A 528 -0.07 -25.15 17.04
CA GLU A 528 -0.03 -26.59 16.81
C GLU A 528 0.66 -26.92 15.48
N LYS A 529 1.00 -28.21 15.26
CA LYS A 529 1.60 -28.68 14.00
C LYS A 529 0.68 -28.35 12.83
N GLY A 530 1.18 -27.56 11.88
CA GLY A 530 0.42 -27.13 10.71
C GLY A 530 0.70 -27.98 9.48
N ALA A 531 -0.31 -28.18 8.63
CA ALA A 531 -0.15 -28.85 7.35
C ALA A 531 -0.53 -27.89 6.19
N VAL A 532 0.27 -27.95 5.13
CA VAL A 532 0.02 -27.21 3.89
C VAL A 532 0.05 -28.19 2.72
N LEU A 533 -1.04 -28.29 1.99
CA LEU A 533 -1.14 -29.09 0.77
C LEU A 533 -1.22 -28.15 -0.44
N ILE A 534 -0.44 -28.44 -1.48
CA ILE A 534 -0.42 -27.62 -2.70
C ILE A 534 -0.74 -28.54 -3.88
N LEU A 535 -1.92 -28.35 -4.49
CA LEU A 535 -2.31 -29.09 -5.69
C LEU A 535 -1.54 -28.54 -6.90
N MET A 536 -0.90 -29.42 -7.65
CA MET A 536 -0.08 -29.07 -8.81
C MET A 536 -0.43 -29.95 -10.01
N ALA A 537 -0.94 -29.35 -11.06
CA ALA A 537 -1.19 -30.06 -12.31
C ALA A 537 0.11 -30.28 -13.06
N LYS A 538 0.45 -31.53 -13.34
CA LYS A 538 1.66 -31.91 -14.08
C LYS A 538 1.57 -31.54 -15.57
N GLY A 539 2.69 -31.11 -16.15
CA GLY A 539 2.76 -30.69 -17.57
C GLY A 539 2.09 -29.32 -17.82
N THR A 540 1.86 -28.54 -16.77
CA THR A 540 1.22 -27.23 -16.84
C THR A 540 2.10 -26.14 -16.23
N ARG A 541 1.62 -24.88 -16.25
CA ARG A 541 2.27 -23.74 -15.60
C ARG A 541 2.43 -23.87 -14.09
N ASP A 542 1.66 -24.73 -13.44
CA ASP A 542 1.78 -24.99 -12.01
C ASP A 542 3.20 -25.39 -11.62
N GLU A 543 3.88 -26.19 -12.45
CA GLU A 543 5.27 -26.56 -12.24
C GLU A 543 6.22 -25.37 -12.32
N ALA A 544 6.03 -24.50 -13.32
CA ALA A 544 6.81 -23.27 -13.44
C ALA A 544 6.58 -22.33 -12.27
N TYR A 545 5.34 -22.22 -11.76
CA TYR A 545 5.01 -21.40 -10.59
C TYR A 545 5.66 -21.92 -9.31
N ARG A 546 5.70 -23.25 -9.12
CA ARG A 546 6.45 -23.89 -8.02
C ARG A 546 7.91 -23.45 -8.01
N TRP A 547 8.60 -23.61 -9.13
CA TRP A 547 10.01 -23.26 -9.27
C TRP A 547 10.23 -21.75 -9.10
N SER A 548 9.34 -20.93 -9.66
CA SER A 548 9.40 -19.48 -9.54
C SER A 548 9.28 -19.04 -8.08
N ALA A 549 8.28 -19.54 -7.34
CA ALA A 549 8.08 -19.21 -5.93
C ALA A 549 9.29 -19.63 -5.08
N TYR A 550 9.77 -20.85 -5.26
CA TYR A 550 10.93 -21.37 -4.54
C TYR A 550 12.21 -20.54 -4.80
N ASN A 551 12.52 -20.28 -6.07
CA ASN A 551 13.71 -19.50 -6.43
C ASN A 551 13.63 -18.05 -5.94
N LYS A 552 12.46 -17.44 -5.96
CA LYS A 552 12.24 -16.09 -5.43
C LYS A 552 12.40 -16.03 -3.92
N GLU A 553 11.82 -16.99 -3.18
CA GLU A 553 11.98 -17.09 -1.72
C GLU A 553 13.47 -17.25 -1.36
N LYS A 554 14.20 -18.15 -2.03
CA LYS A 554 15.64 -18.34 -1.83
C LYS A 554 16.46 -17.09 -2.17
N ARG A 555 16.12 -16.39 -3.26
CA ARG A 555 16.76 -15.13 -3.67
C ARG A 555 16.53 -14.04 -2.64
N MET A 556 15.30 -13.92 -2.12
CA MET A 556 14.96 -12.94 -1.08
C MET A 556 15.86 -13.10 0.15
N TYR A 557 15.96 -14.32 0.71
CA TYR A 557 16.81 -14.53 1.90
C TYR A 557 18.29 -14.24 1.61
N ARG A 558 18.80 -14.60 0.43
CA ARG A 558 20.18 -14.28 0.03
C ARG A 558 20.42 -12.76 -0.03
N HIS A 559 19.51 -12.00 -0.65
CA HIS A 559 19.62 -10.54 -0.72
C HIS A 559 19.55 -9.90 0.68
N LEU A 560 18.69 -10.40 1.55
CA LEU A 560 18.59 -9.92 2.92
C LEU A 560 19.89 -10.18 3.71
N ASP A 561 20.48 -11.36 3.58
CA ASP A 561 21.76 -11.70 4.21
C ASP A 561 22.91 -10.81 3.68
N GLU A 562 22.95 -10.53 2.38
CA GLU A 562 23.92 -9.61 1.78
C GLU A 562 23.76 -8.19 2.34
N LEU A 563 22.54 -7.71 2.48
CA LEU A 563 22.25 -6.40 3.07
C LEU A 563 22.64 -6.36 4.55
N LYS A 564 22.29 -7.37 5.33
CA LYS A 564 22.67 -7.45 6.74
C LYS A 564 24.20 -7.38 6.93
N LYS A 565 24.96 -8.09 6.10
CA LYS A 565 26.44 -8.01 6.11
C LYS A 565 26.95 -6.61 5.76
N LYS A 566 26.34 -5.93 4.77
CA LYS A 566 26.70 -4.55 4.41
C LYS A 566 26.47 -3.58 5.59
N PHE A 567 25.32 -3.67 6.25
CA PHE A 567 25.01 -2.83 7.41
C PHE A 567 25.98 -3.08 8.56
N MET A 568 26.31 -4.33 8.88
CA MET A 568 27.29 -4.67 9.90
C MET A 568 28.70 -4.10 9.60
N LEU A 569 29.10 -4.08 8.32
CA LEU A 569 30.40 -3.51 7.91
C LEU A 569 30.40 -1.98 8.02
N LEU A 570 29.30 -1.31 7.69
CA LEU A 570 29.16 0.14 7.83
C LEU A 570 29.18 0.57 9.30
N THR A 571 28.49 -0.16 10.17
CA THR A 571 28.47 0.11 11.62
C THR A 571 29.85 -0.05 12.22
N LYS A 572 30.60 -1.14 11.91
CA LYS A 572 31.98 -1.34 12.37
C LYS A 572 32.92 -0.23 11.89
N LYS A 573 32.73 0.33 10.68
CA LYS A 573 33.55 1.46 10.22
C LYS A 573 33.23 2.75 10.98
N GLN A 574 32.00 2.99 11.36
CA GLN A 574 31.61 4.14 12.17
C GLN A 574 32.12 4.03 13.60
N ASP A 575 32.06 2.85 14.22
CA ASP A 575 32.60 2.60 15.56
C ASP A 575 34.15 2.75 15.61
N VAL A 576 34.83 2.30 14.55
CA VAL A 576 36.28 2.50 14.42
C VAL A 576 36.63 3.98 14.26
N HIS A 577 35.83 4.76 13.51
CA HIS A 577 36.04 6.20 13.30
C HIS A 577 35.71 7.00 14.58
N ALA A 578 34.66 6.63 15.31
CA ALA A 578 34.30 7.22 16.58
C ALA A 578 35.37 6.92 17.67
N ASN A 579 35.90 5.70 17.71
CA ASN A 579 36.99 5.32 18.61
C ASN A 579 38.31 6.01 18.26
N TYR A 580 38.58 6.29 16.98
CA TYR A 580 39.76 7.08 16.57
C TYR A 580 39.62 8.55 16.95
N LEU A 581 38.42 9.14 16.87
CA LEU A 581 38.15 10.51 17.32
C LEU A 581 38.25 10.64 18.85
N ASN A 582 37.70 9.67 19.60
CA ASN A 582 37.78 9.65 21.07
C ASN A 582 39.20 9.34 21.62
N SER A 583 40.03 8.62 20.86
CA SER A 583 41.43 8.39 21.22
C SER A 583 42.36 9.56 20.85
N ALA A 584 41.94 10.44 19.93
CA ALA A 584 42.67 11.66 19.57
C ALA A 584 42.43 12.81 20.55
N ASP A 585 41.31 12.83 21.27
CA ASP A 585 40.98 13.90 22.23
C ASP A 585 41.70 13.74 23.60
N HIS A 586 42.33 12.59 23.89
CA HIS A 586 43.07 12.38 25.14
C HIS A 586 44.55 12.77 25.12
N THR A 587 45.07 13.29 24.01
CA THR A 587 46.50 13.61 23.87
C THR A 587 46.86 15.06 23.63
N LEU A 588 45.91 16.01 23.67
CA LEU A 588 46.19 17.44 23.49
C LEU A 588 45.48 18.31 24.54
N GLN A 589 45.87 18.14 25.82
CA GLN A 589 45.79 19.23 26.80
C GLN A 589 47.20 19.80 26.96
N GLY A 590 47.49 20.85 26.27
CA GLY A 590 48.70 21.60 26.35
C GLY A 590 48.61 22.85 25.47
N ASP A 591 48.37 23.99 26.16
CA ASP A 591 48.65 25.37 25.75
C ASP A 591 48.65 25.73 24.27
N ARG A 592 47.70 26.60 23.91
CA ARG A 592 47.93 27.78 23.05
C ARG A 592 46.80 28.75 23.07
N SER A 593 46.98 29.83 23.85
CA SER A 593 46.46 31.16 23.49
C SER A 593 47.10 31.61 22.20
N CYS A 594 46.36 31.86 21.16
CA CYS A 594 46.63 32.95 20.21
C CYS A 594 45.56 33.16 19.16
N SER A 595 44.99 34.35 19.18
CA SER A 595 44.59 35.23 18.08
C SER A 595 43.70 34.71 16.97
N GLN A 596 42.51 35.28 17.01
CA GLN A 596 41.56 35.59 15.94
C GLN A 596 42.22 36.07 14.64
N SER A 597 41.82 35.45 13.53
CA SER A 597 41.54 36.16 12.29
C SER A 597 40.68 35.26 11.40
N CYS A 598 39.39 35.48 11.48
CA CYS A 598 38.36 34.87 10.66
C CYS A 598 38.25 35.62 9.34
N SER A 599 38.18 34.87 8.29
CA SER A 599 37.49 35.26 7.09
C SER A 599 35.98 35.01 7.29
N GLN A 600 35.21 36.04 7.55
CA GLN A 600 33.77 36.04 7.45
C GLN A 600 33.38 35.90 5.98
N SER A 601 32.98 34.71 5.57
CA SER A 601 32.12 34.54 4.39
C SER A 601 30.71 34.98 4.82
N SER A 602 30.27 36.08 4.22
CA SER A 602 28.95 36.69 4.37
C SER A 602 27.83 35.69 4.09
N SER A 603 27.26 35.11 5.14
CA SER A 603 25.92 34.54 5.09
C SER A 603 24.94 35.68 5.08
N GLY A 604 24.45 36.09 3.89
CA GLY A 604 23.32 36.95 3.76
C GLY A 604 22.16 36.40 4.60
N LYS A 605 21.60 37.17 5.49
CA LYS A 605 20.33 36.90 6.17
C LYS A 605 19.29 36.72 5.10
N ILE A 606 18.94 35.45 4.80
CA ILE A 606 17.76 35.10 4.03
C ILE A 606 16.59 35.54 4.91
N ALA A 607 15.85 36.55 4.44
CA ALA A 607 14.54 36.88 5.00
C ALA A 607 13.69 35.61 5.04
N PRO A 608 12.81 35.37 6.04
CA PRO A 608 11.99 34.18 6.10
C PRO A 608 11.18 34.09 4.79
N ASP A 609 11.46 33.07 3.99
CA ASP A 609 10.71 32.78 2.75
C ASP A 609 9.24 32.59 3.16
N ILE A 610 8.37 33.50 2.72
CA ILE A 610 6.92 33.36 2.91
C ILE A 610 6.52 32.06 2.23
N PRO A 611 5.89 31.09 2.94
CA PRO A 611 5.56 29.81 2.35
C PRO A 611 4.58 30.00 1.19
N ILE A 612 5.00 29.62 0.00
CA ILE A 612 4.17 29.65 -1.22
C ILE A 612 2.94 28.79 -0.99
N MET A 613 1.74 29.36 -1.10
CA MET A 613 0.49 28.64 -0.93
C MET A 613 -0.18 28.32 -2.27
N ILE A 614 -0.52 27.08 -2.52
CA ILE A 614 -1.22 26.64 -3.74
C ILE A 614 -2.52 25.93 -3.32
N LEU A 615 -3.66 26.33 -3.91
CA LEU A 615 -4.90 25.58 -3.78
C LEU A 615 -5.00 24.59 -4.94
N ALA A 616 -5.13 23.31 -4.65
CA ALA A 616 -5.33 22.26 -5.63
C ALA A 616 -6.74 21.67 -5.53
N ASP A 617 -7.34 21.35 -6.68
CA ASP A 617 -8.63 20.65 -6.69
C ASP A 617 -8.51 19.27 -6.02
N ASP A 618 -9.53 18.87 -5.30
CA ASP A 618 -9.55 17.59 -4.60
C ASP A 618 -9.52 16.36 -5.53
N ARG A 619 -9.84 16.55 -6.83
CA ARG A 619 -9.75 15.53 -7.88
C ARG A 619 -8.30 15.25 -8.29
N GLU A 620 -7.40 16.24 -8.11
CA GLU A 620 -5.99 16.15 -8.51
C GLU A 620 -5.10 15.33 -7.54
N LYS A 621 -5.66 14.74 -6.50
CA LYS A 621 -4.93 13.87 -5.56
C LYS A 621 -4.18 12.71 -6.23
N GLY A 622 -4.73 12.21 -7.33
CA GLY A 622 -4.18 11.08 -8.08
C GLY A 622 -3.12 11.43 -9.11
N SER A 623 -2.95 12.72 -9.43
CA SER A 623 -2.02 13.18 -10.48
C SER A 623 -0.53 13.08 -10.10
N GLY A 624 -0.22 12.84 -8.80
CA GLY A 624 1.15 12.85 -8.27
C GLY A 624 1.73 14.25 -8.07
N ILE A 625 1.22 15.29 -8.74
CA ILE A 625 1.72 16.65 -8.69
C ILE A 625 1.61 17.27 -7.30
N VAL A 626 0.52 16.98 -6.58
CA VAL A 626 0.32 17.47 -5.21
C VAL A 626 1.47 17.02 -4.30
N LYS A 627 1.94 15.78 -4.45
CA LYS A 627 3.06 15.23 -3.67
C LYS A 627 4.37 15.92 -4.02
N GLU A 628 4.63 16.14 -5.31
CA GLU A 628 5.81 16.81 -5.80
C GLU A 628 5.86 18.29 -5.36
N LEU A 629 4.70 18.97 -5.27
CA LEU A 629 4.61 20.34 -4.74
C LEU A 629 5.08 20.42 -3.27
N PHE A 630 4.76 19.44 -2.44
CA PHE A 630 5.32 19.37 -1.08
C PHE A 630 6.83 19.16 -1.08
N ASP A 631 7.36 18.43 -2.06
CA ASP A 631 8.80 18.17 -2.17
C ASP A 631 9.59 19.42 -2.56
N VAL A 632 9.03 20.30 -3.37
CA VAL A 632 9.61 21.61 -3.67
C VAL A 632 9.36 22.67 -2.59
N GLY A 633 8.68 22.31 -1.48
CA GLY A 633 8.49 23.19 -0.32
C GLY A 633 7.25 24.09 -0.38
N ALA A 634 6.34 23.89 -1.34
CA ALA A 634 5.09 24.62 -1.41
C ALA A 634 4.08 24.13 -0.36
N SER A 635 3.29 25.03 0.22
CA SER A 635 2.15 24.71 1.06
C SER A 635 0.92 24.48 0.19
N VAL A 636 0.41 23.24 0.16
CA VAL A 636 -0.74 22.88 -0.68
C VAL A 636 -1.97 22.67 0.19
N ARG A 637 -3.10 23.24 -0.22
CA ARG A 637 -4.42 22.96 0.38
C ARG A 637 -5.35 22.36 -0.66
N LEU A 638 -5.94 21.24 -0.33
CA LEU A 638 -6.94 20.59 -1.18
C LEU A 638 -8.32 21.18 -0.92
N LYS A 639 -8.95 21.70 -1.97
CA LYS A 639 -10.30 22.26 -1.94
C LYS A 639 -11.01 21.96 -3.26
N ARG A 640 -12.30 21.72 -3.23
CA ARG A 640 -13.10 21.62 -4.46
C ARG A 640 -13.09 22.97 -5.15
N LEU A 641 -12.43 23.06 -6.29
CA LEU A 641 -12.40 24.27 -7.12
C LEU A 641 -13.61 24.24 -8.07
N ALA A 642 -14.20 25.41 -8.29
CA ALA A 642 -15.28 25.56 -9.26
C ALA A 642 -14.75 25.48 -10.70
N LEU A 643 -13.53 25.97 -10.93
CA LEU A 643 -12.84 26.03 -12.22
C LEU A 643 -11.34 25.87 -12.02
N GLY A 644 -10.69 25.19 -12.98
CA GLY A 644 -9.27 24.89 -12.97
C GLY A 644 -8.88 23.83 -11.95
N ASP A 645 -7.66 23.37 -12.05
CA ASP A 645 -7.12 22.29 -11.22
C ASP A 645 -6.19 22.83 -10.11
N TYR A 646 -5.48 23.95 -10.39
CA TYR A 646 -4.59 24.61 -9.42
C TYR A 646 -4.82 26.12 -9.43
N MET A 647 -5.00 26.71 -8.26
CA MET A 647 -5.08 28.15 -8.09
C MET A 647 -3.80 28.65 -7.40
N LEU A 648 -3.06 29.50 -8.09
CA LEU A 648 -1.74 29.98 -7.67
C LEU A 648 -1.80 31.37 -7.02
N SER A 649 -2.78 32.19 -7.41
CA SER A 649 -3.14 33.46 -6.79
C SER A 649 -4.63 33.74 -6.96
N SER A 650 -5.14 34.88 -6.50
CA SER A 650 -6.52 35.30 -6.78
C SER A 650 -6.79 35.57 -8.26
N GLN A 651 -5.74 35.80 -9.05
CA GLN A 651 -5.81 36.14 -10.47
C GLN A 651 -5.32 35.03 -11.39
N CYS A 652 -4.50 34.07 -10.85
CA CYS A 652 -3.85 33.03 -11.63
C CYS A 652 -4.41 31.66 -11.32
N VAL A 653 -4.93 31.00 -12.34
CA VAL A 653 -5.46 29.63 -12.29
C VAL A 653 -4.83 28.78 -13.38
N VAL A 654 -4.62 27.51 -13.08
CA VAL A 654 -4.05 26.53 -14.00
C VAL A 654 -5.06 25.40 -14.23
N GLU A 655 -5.32 25.11 -15.50
CA GLU A 655 -5.96 23.88 -15.96
C GLU A 655 -4.86 22.93 -16.41
N LEU A 656 -4.86 21.71 -15.93
CA LEU A 656 -3.89 20.69 -16.27
C LEU A 656 -4.54 19.65 -17.19
N LYS A 657 -3.85 19.28 -18.26
CA LYS A 657 -4.26 18.18 -19.12
C LYS A 657 -3.06 17.32 -19.50
N THR A 658 -3.22 16.02 -19.50
CA THR A 658 -2.25 15.17 -20.19
C THR A 658 -2.39 15.35 -21.69
N VAL A 659 -1.35 15.04 -22.45
CA VAL A 659 -1.40 15.15 -23.94
C VAL A 659 -2.58 14.36 -24.52
N PRO A 660 -2.86 13.10 -24.11
CA PRO A 660 -4.07 12.38 -24.56
C PRO A 660 -5.37 13.06 -24.17
N ASP A 661 -5.51 13.54 -22.91
CA ASP A 661 -6.74 14.20 -22.42
C ASP A 661 -7.01 15.53 -23.13
N PHE A 662 -5.95 16.24 -23.51
CA PHE A 662 -6.09 17.45 -24.30
C PHE A 662 -6.71 17.15 -25.67
N VAL A 663 -6.20 16.13 -26.38
CA VAL A 663 -6.73 15.72 -27.69
C VAL A 663 -8.17 15.20 -27.57
N ASP A 664 -8.48 14.42 -26.55
CA ASP A 664 -9.85 13.94 -26.29
C ASP A 664 -10.78 15.12 -25.99
N SER A 665 -10.34 16.14 -25.25
CA SER A 665 -11.14 17.36 -24.97
C SER A 665 -11.35 18.26 -26.19
N ILE A 666 -10.51 18.16 -27.23
CA ILE A 666 -10.76 18.78 -28.52
C ILE A 666 -11.90 18.07 -29.24
N ILE A 667 -11.89 16.74 -29.26
CA ILE A 667 -12.90 15.91 -29.94
C ILE A 667 -14.26 16.14 -29.28
N ASP A 668 -14.32 16.20 -27.96
CA ASP A 668 -15.56 16.43 -27.20
C ASP A 668 -16.02 17.90 -27.19
N GLY A 669 -15.21 18.83 -27.70
CA GLY A 669 -15.49 20.28 -27.70
C GLY A 669 -15.37 20.95 -26.32
N ARG A 670 -14.99 20.20 -25.25
CA ARG A 670 -14.93 20.71 -23.86
C ARG A 670 -13.85 21.76 -23.65
N ILE A 671 -12.74 21.68 -24.34
CA ILE A 671 -11.58 22.56 -24.11
C ILE A 671 -11.91 24.03 -24.35
N LEU A 672 -12.72 24.34 -25.37
CA LEU A 672 -13.06 25.73 -25.71
C LEU A 672 -14.05 26.34 -24.71
N SER A 673 -14.99 25.55 -24.17
CA SER A 673 -15.91 26.00 -23.12
C SER A 673 -15.17 26.26 -21.80
N GLN A 674 -14.28 25.35 -21.38
CA GLN A 674 -13.42 25.51 -20.19
C GLN A 674 -12.53 26.76 -20.33
N ALA A 675 -11.88 26.94 -21.48
CA ALA A 675 -11.02 28.09 -21.72
C ALA A 675 -11.77 29.43 -21.65
N ARG A 676 -12.98 29.48 -22.17
CA ARG A 676 -13.83 30.67 -22.07
C ARG A 676 -14.17 31.00 -20.63
N GLU A 677 -14.63 30.03 -19.85
CA GLU A 677 -14.97 30.20 -18.45
C GLU A 677 -13.78 30.64 -17.60
N LEU A 678 -12.58 30.07 -17.87
CA LEU A 678 -11.35 30.46 -17.19
C LEU A 678 -10.99 31.92 -17.50
N LYS A 679 -11.06 32.34 -18.77
CA LYS A 679 -10.77 33.71 -19.20
C LYS A 679 -11.75 34.75 -18.64
N GLU A 680 -13.02 34.40 -18.51
CA GLU A 680 -14.03 35.28 -17.94
C GLU A 680 -13.80 35.56 -16.45
N LYS A 681 -13.20 34.60 -15.70
CA LYS A 681 -13.10 34.68 -14.24
C LYS A 681 -11.72 34.99 -13.70
N PHE A 682 -10.67 34.77 -14.51
CA PHE A 682 -9.28 34.99 -14.07
C PHE A 682 -8.53 35.89 -15.05
N GLU A 683 -7.58 36.67 -14.54
CA GLU A 683 -6.73 37.54 -15.36
C GLU A 683 -5.64 36.75 -16.08
N HIS A 684 -5.04 35.77 -15.35
CA HIS A 684 -3.93 34.93 -15.82
C HIS A 684 -4.33 33.43 -15.87
N PRO A 685 -5.20 33.04 -16.81
CA PRO A 685 -5.50 31.61 -16.98
C PRO A 685 -4.37 30.92 -17.75
N ILE A 686 -3.92 29.77 -17.23
CA ILE A 686 -2.84 28.97 -17.80
C ILE A 686 -3.36 27.58 -18.11
N LEU A 687 -3.02 27.03 -19.26
CA LEU A 687 -3.18 25.65 -19.61
C LEU A 687 -1.82 24.96 -19.57
N ILE A 688 -1.64 23.92 -18.75
CA ILE A 688 -0.44 23.09 -18.76
C ILE A 688 -0.75 21.78 -19.45
N MET A 689 0.03 21.45 -20.48
CA MET A 689 0.01 20.13 -21.11
C MET A 689 1.18 19.29 -20.60
N GLN A 690 0.85 18.17 -19.95
CA GLN A 690 1.83 17.26 -19.35
C GLN A 690 1.97 15.99 -20.19
N GLY A 691 3.20 15.64 -20.56
CA GLY A 691 3.58 14.43 -21.27
C GLY A 691 4.61 14.67 -22.35
N ASP A 692 5.34 13.61 -22.70
CA ASP A 692 6.35 13.59 -23.78
C ASP A 692 5.77 13.00 -25.09
N GLU A 693 4.48 12.65 -25.09
CA GLU A 693 3.83 12.04 -26.24
C GLU A 693 3.62 13.07 -27.37
N ASP A 694 3.73 12.61 -28.60
CA ASP A 694 3.42 13.47 -29.75
C ASP A 694 1.93 13.82 -29.81
N LEU A 695 1.64 15.11 -29.75
CA LEU A 695 0.29 15.69 -29.73
C LEU A 695 -0.53 15.30 -30.96
N TYR A 696 0.10 15.12 -32.09
CA TYR A 696 -0.55 14.85 -33.39
C TYR A 696 -0.80 13.36 -33.65
N SER A 697 -0.23 12.48 -32.85
CA SER A 697 -0.34 11.03 -33.03
C SER A 697 -1.38 10.35 -32.12
N GLN A 698 -1.94 11.08 -31.14
CA GLN A 698 -2.79 10.49 -30.08
C GLN A 698 -4.14 9.94 -30.60
N ARG A 699 -4.75 10.59 -31.57
CA ARG A 699 -6.06 10.21 -32.15
C ARG A 699 -6.08 10.47 -33.64
N LYS A 700 -7.08 9.92 -34.34
CA LYS A 700 -7.34 10.23 -35.75
C LYS A 700 -8.05 11.60 -35.90
N ILE A 701 -7.34 12.65 -35.55
CA ILE A 701 -7.78 14.04 -35.73
C ILE A 701 -6.88 14.72 -36.76
N HIS A 702 -7.46 15.61 -37.55
CA HIS A 702 -6.67 16.32 -38.54
C HIS A 702 -5.72 17.31 -37.84
N PRO A 703 -4.41 17.36 -38.16
CA PRO A 703 -3.45 18.25 -37.49
C PRO A 703 -3.85 19.73 -37.45
N ASN A 704 -4.54 20.22 -38.47
CA ASN A 704 -5.02 21.60 -38.50
C ASN A 704 -6.16 21.88 -37.51
N ALA A 705 -6.91 20.87 -37.07
CA ALA A 705 -7.88 21.06 -36.00
C ALA A 705 -7.18 21.33 -34.67
N ILE A 706 -6.10 20.57 -34.35
CA ILE A 706 -5.29 20.80 -33.17
C ILE A 706 -4.63 22.20 -33.22
N ARG A 707 -4.03 22.57 -34.36
CA ARG A 707 -3.43 23.89 -34.55
C ARG A 707 -4.45 25.02 -34.41
N GLY A 708 -5.67 24.82 -34.97
CA GLY A 708 -6.77 25.77 -34.84
C GLY A 708 -7.22 25.99 -33.40
N VAL A 709 -7.34 24.92 -32.62
CA VAL A 709 -7.68 25.01 -31.19
C VAL A 709 -6.56 25.72 -30.40
N LEU A 710 -5.29 25.35 -30.62
CA LEU A 710 -4.14 26.04 -29.97
C LEU A 710 -4.12 27.53 -30.30
N ALA A 711 -4.35 27.92 -31.56
CA ALA A 711 -4.45 29.32 -31.97
C ALA A 711 -5.64 30.02 -31.28
N THR A 712 -6.79 29.38 -31.19
CA THR A 712 -7.95 29.96 -30.49
C THR A 712 -7.68 30.13 -28.99
N LEU A 713 -7.05 29.14 -28.31
CA LEU A 713 -6.70 29.23 -26.88
C LEU A 713 -5.72 30.38 -26.63
N THR A 714 -4.68 30.51 -27.45
CA THR A 714 -3.62 31.50 -27.22
C THR A 714 -4.00 32.88 -27.72
N VAL A 715 -4.54 33.02 -28.93
CA VAL A 715 -4.80 34.30 -29.58
C VAL A 715 -6.18 34.85 -29.21
N THR A 716 -7.24 34.02 -29.29
CA THR A 716 -8.60 34.49 -29.04
C THR A 716 -8.94 34.58 -27.55
N PHE A 717 -8.57 33.57 -26.76
CA PHE A 717 -8.85 33.59 -25.31
C PHE A 717 -7.68 34.14 -24.49
N GLY A 718 -6.47 34.24 -25.05
CA GLY A 718 -5.30 34.77 -24.35
C GLY A 718 -4.82 33.85 -23.22
N LEU A 719 -5.07 32.53 -23.31
CA LEU A 719 -4.53 31.55 -22.36
C LEU A 719 -3.04 31.31 -22.67
N SER A 720 -2.24 31.31 -21.61
CA SER A 720 -0.86 30.85 -21.72
C SER A 720 -0.83 29.33 -21.78
N VAL A 721 -0.25 28.75 -22.84
CA VAL A 721 -0.13 27.28 -22.99
C VAL A 721 1.32 26.89 -22.70
N LEU A 722 1.53 26.07 -21.65
CA LEU A 722 2.84 25.62 -21.21
C LEU A 722 2.92 24.09 -21.30
N TYR A 723 4.14 23.59 -21.50
CA TYR A 723 4.40 22.14 -21.60
C TYR A 723 5.29 21.69 -20.48
N THR A 724 4.98 20.51 -19.91
CA THR A 724 5.79 19.85 -18.90
C THR A 724 5.93 18.37 -19.21
N LYS A 725 7.06 17.77 -18.82
CA LYS A 725 7.36 16.37 -19.15
C LYS A 725 6.62 15.37 -18.24
N ASN A 726 6.53 15.69 -16.94
CA ASN A 726 6.00 14.80 -15.92
C ASN A 726 5.52 15.59 -14.68
N ALA A 727 4.95 14.89 -13.70
CA ALA A 727 4.42 15.51 -12.48
C ALA A 727 5.44 16.37 -11.71
N LYS A 728 6.71 15.95 -11.66
CA LYS A 728 7.79 16.70 -11.00
C LYS A 728 8.08 18.02 -11.69
N ASP A 729 8.13 17.99 -13.02
CA ASP A 729 8.35 19.19 -13.85
C ASP A 729 7.17 20.16 -13.72
N THR A 730 5.94 19.63 -13.74
CA THR A 730 4.71 20.41 -13.51
C THR A 730 4.72 21.07 -12.12
N ALA A 731 5.05 20.32 -11.06
CA ALA A 731 5.11 20.86 -9.71
C ALA A 731 6.17 21.98 -9.56
N SER A 732 7.33 21.79 -10.17
CA SER A 732 8.39 22.81 -10.19
C SER A 732 7.93 24.08 -10.90
N LEU A 733 7.25 23.95 -12.05
CA LEU A 733 6.71 25.08 -12.80
C LEU A 733 5.60 25.81 -12.00
N LEU A 734 4.66 25.07 -11.41
CA LEU A 734 3.59 25.64 -10.56
C LEU A 734 4.16 26.43 -9.37
N ALA A 735 5.18 25.89 -8.71
CA ALA A 735 5.83 26.55 -7.58
C ALA A 735 6.53 27.86 -8.00
N ILE A 736 7.19 27.87 -9.17
CA ILE A 736 7.85 29.08 -9.72
C ILE A 736 6.81 30.14 -10.06
N ILE A 737 5.70 29.76 -10.73
CA ILE A 737 4.63 30.70 -11.09
C ILE A 737 3.97 31.25 -9.82
N ALA A 738 3.64 30.36 -8.87
CA ALA A 738 3.03 30.76 -7.60
C ALA A 738 3.92 31.71 -6.81
N LYS A 739 5.25 31.47 -6.79
CA LYS A 739 6.21 32.35 -6.14
C LYS A 739 6.19 33.76 -6.75
N ARG A 740 6.15 33.88 -8.07
CA ARG A 740 6.08 35.19 -8.78
C ARG A 740 4.76 35.88 -8.51
N GLU A 741 3.65 35.18 -8.66
CA GLU A 741 2.31 35.73 -8.46
C GLU A 741 2.04 36.22 -7.02
N GLN A 742 2.66 35.57 -6.01
CA GLN A 742 2.48 35.93 -4.58
C GLN A 742 3.51 36.91 -4.05
N GLN A 743 4.64 37.14 -4.75
CA GLN A 743 5.68 38.08 -4.35
C GLN A 743 5.49 39.48 -4.94
N GLU A 744 4.60 39.67 -5.93
CA GLU A 744 4.30 41.01 -6.43
C GLU A 744 3.43 41.79 -5.44
N PRO A 745 3.73 43.08 -5.14
CA PRO A 745 2.95 43.90 -4.21
C PRO A 745 1.52 44.10 -4.77
N GLY A 746 0.55 43.49 -4.08
CA GLY A 746 -0.87 43.55 -4.43
C GLY A 746 -1.57 42.23 -4.66
N ASN A 747 -0.84 41.12 -4.75
CA ASN A 747 -1.39 39.76 -4.95
C ASN A 747 -1.39 38.95 -3.66
N GLU A 748 -1.82 39.50 -2.52
CA GLU A 748 -2.06 38.71 -1.34
C GLU A 748 -3.11 37.60 -1.60
N PHE A 749 -2.86 36.40 -1.10
CA PHE A 749 -3.72 35.25 -1.27
C PHE A 749 -5.05 35.45 -0.50
N ALA A 750 -5.97 36.19 -1.12
CA ALA A 750 -7.31 36.34 -0.60
C ALA A 750 -8.07 35.04 -0.85
N TYR A 751 -8.74 34.51 0.17
CA TYR A 751 -9.54 33.25 0.15
C TYR A 751 -10.72 33.25 -0.84
N HIS A 752 -10.78 34.18 -1.76
CA HIS A 752 -11.92 34.47 -2.60
C HIS A 752 -11.73 33.87 -4.01
N THR A 753 -12.50 32.89 -4.32
CA THR A 753 -12.29 31.96 -5.45
C THR A 753 -12.72 32.49 -6.82
N VAL A 754 -13.42 33.65 -6.91
CA VAL A 754 -13.89 34.23 -8.20
C VAL A 754 -14.29 35.70 -8.02
N LYS A 755 -13.87 36.61 -8.94
CA LYS A 755 -14.41 37.95 -8.99
C LYS A 755 -15.91 37.90 -9.36
N PRO A 756 -16.83 38.38 -8.51
CA PRO A 756 -18.23 38.41 -8.85
C PRO A 756 -18.45 39.38 -10.03
N LEU A 757 -19.07 38.90 -11.11
CA LEU A 757 -19.23 39.59 -12.38
C LEU A 757 -20.29 40.68 -12.29
N THR A 758 -21.35 40.45 -11.51
CA THR A 758 -22.48 41.38 -11.38
C THR A 758 -22.54 42.02 -9.99
N LEU A 759 -23.22 43.18 -9.89
CA LEU A 759 -23.44 43.84 -8.61
C LEU A 759 -24.17 42.89 -7.61
N LYS A 760 -25.11 42.12 -8.11
CA LYS A 760 -25.86 41.13 -7.33
C LYS A 760 -24.94 40.03 -6.75
N GLU A 761 -24.06 39.49 -7.57
CA GLU A 761 -23.08 38.50 -7.11
C GLU A 761 -22.08 39.06 -6.10
N ARG A 762 -21.72 40.36 -6.26
CA ARG A 762 -20.87 41.04 -5.27
C ARG A 762 -21.55 41.22 -3.93
N GLN A 763 -22.85 41.49 -3.91
CA GLN A 763 -23.65 41.54 -2.70
C GLN A 763 -23.79 40.18 -2.04
N GLU A 764 -24.14 39.17 -2.80
CA GLU A 764 -24.23 37.76 -2.32
C GLU A 764 -22.89 37.29 -1.73
N PHE A 765 -21.81 37.62 -2.39
CA PHE A 765 -20.45 37.33 -1.97
C PHE A 765 -20.08 37.98 -0.60
N LEU A 766 -20.33 39.26 -0.46
CA LEU A 766 -20.04 39.97 0.79
C LEU A 766 -20.84 39.42 1.96
N VAL A 767 -22.09 39.09 1.76
CA VAL A 767 -22.95 38.50 2.77
C VAL A 767 -22.57 37.02 3.08
N SER A 768 -22.08 36.29 2.12
CA SER A 768 -21.61 34.91 2.34
C SER A 768 -20.35 34.81 3.25
N ALA A 769 -19.61 35.91 3.43
CA ALA A 769 -18.47 36.00 4.31
C ALA A 769 -18.84 36.14 5.79
N LEU A 770 -20.10 36.41 6.14
CA LEU A 770 -20.54 36.52 7.51
C LEU A 770 -20.50 35.13 8.22
N PRO A 771 -20.24 35.08 9.54
CA PRO A 771 -20.14 33.86 10.32
C PRO A 771 -21.37 32.96 10.18
N GLY A 772 -21.16 31.70 9.79
CA GLY A 772 -22.22 30.73 9.62
C GLY A 772 -23.17 30.95 8.44
N ILE A 773 -22.87 31.93 7.54
CA ILE A 773 -23.63 32.25 6.34
C ILE A 773 -22.80 31.77 5.14
N GLY A 774 -23.17 30.78 4.47
CA GLY A 774 -22.56 30.35 3.20
C GLY A 774 -23.38 30.90 2.01
N SER A 775 -22.97 30.51 0.78
CA SER A 775 -23.66 30.87 -0.45
C SER A 775 -25.15 30.49 -0.47
N ALA A 776 -25.57 29.51 0.32
CA ALA A 776 -26.95 29.05 0.43
C ALA A 776 -27.85 30.01 1.26
N LEU A 777 -27.29 30.78 2.20
CA LEU A 777 -28.04 31.68 3.08
C LEU A 777 -27.86 33.16 2.71
N SER A 778 -26.88 33.51 1.90
CA SER A 778 -26.64 34.89 1.48
C SER A 778 -27.77 35.46 0.64
N LYS A 779 -28.37 34.64 -0.26
CA LYS A 779 -29.52 35.05 -1.09
C LYS A 779 -30.78 35.32 -0.27
N PRO A 780 -31.26 34.42 0.59
CA PRO A 780 -32.42 34.68 1.44
C PRO A 780 -32.27 35.91 2.33
N LEU A 781 -31.07 36.17 2.86
CA LEU A 781 -30.78 37.36 3.65
C LEU A 781 -30.90 38.61 2.81
N LEU A 782 -30.31 38.68 1.65
CA LEU A 782 -30.39 39.83 0.75
C LEU A 782 -31.79 40.03 0.21
N GLU A 783 -32.54 38.99 -0.05
CA GLU A 783 -33.95 39.08 -0.47
C GLU A 783 -34.84 39.62 0.66
N HIS A 784 -34.60 39.23 1.91
CA HIS A 784 -35.36 39.72 3.07
C HIS A 784 -35.06 41.17 3.40
N PHE A 785 -33.77 41.58 3.42
CA PHE A 785 -33.37 42.92 3.80
C PHE A 785 -33.24 43.92 2.63
N GLY A 786 -33.33 43.45 1.39
CA GLY A 786 -33.28 44.27 0.17
C GLY A 786 -31.94 44.95 -0.14
N SER A 787 -31.09 45.12 0.87
CA SER A 787 -29.75 45.72 0.68
C SER A 787 -28.79 45.30 1.79
N ILE A 788 -27.47 45.36 1.50
CA ILE A 788 -26.42 45.11 2.50
C ILE A 788 -26.53 46.11 3.64
N LYS A 789 -26.84 47.39 3.37
CA LYS A 789 -26.98 48.42 4.40
C LYS A 789 -28.05 48.05 5.41
N ASN A 790 -29.20 47.62 4.97
CA ASN A 790 -30.30 47.21 5.86
C ASN A 790 -29.93 45.95 6.70
N LEU A 791 -29.27 44.99 6.04
CA LEU A 791 -28.77 43.79 6.75
C LEU A 791 -27.74 44.14 7.84
N MET A 792 -26.82 45.06 7.56
CA MET A 792 -25.79 45.48 8.53
C MET A 792 -26.35 46.27 9.71
N ASN A 793 -27.52 46.90 9.57
CA ASN A 793 -28.20 47.65 10.60
C ASN A 793 -29.33 46.85 11.29
N ALA A 794 -29.54 45.60 10.90
CA ALA A 794 -30.61 44.77 11.45
C ALA A 794 -30.34 44.37 12.92
N ASP A 795 -31.37 44.36 13.72
CA ASP A 795 -31.28 43.89 15.07
C ASP A 795 -31.38 42.34 15.18
N LEU A 796 -31.17 41.80 16.37
CA LEU A 796 -31.15 40.35 16.59
C LEU A 796 -32.50 39.71 16.23
N ALA A 797 -33.60 40.38 16.51
CA ALA A 797 -34.94 39.89 16.26
C ALA A 797 -35.30 39.91 14.79
N GLU A 798 -34.78 40.87 14.03
CA GLU A 798 -34.96 40.96 12.59
C GLU A 798 -34.14 39.89 11.86
N LEU A 799 -32.89 39.62 12.26
CA LEU A 799 -32.06 38.57 11.72
C LEU A 799 -32.68 37.18 11.90
N GLN A 800 -33.34 36.95 13.00
CA GLN A 800 -34.04 35.66 13.28
C GLN A 800 -35.31 35.43 12.45
N LYS A 801 -35.87 36.44 11.80
CA LYS A 801 -37.00 36.29 10.88
C LYS A 801 -36.67 35.57 9.59
N VAL A 802 -35.35 35.47 9.27
CA VAL A 802 -34.91 34.80 8.05
C VAL A 802 -34.81 33.30 8.30
N GLU A 803 -35.39 32.48 7.41
CA GLU A 803 -35.39 31.02 7.52
C GLU A 803 -33.96 30.44 7.67
N LYS A 804 -33.77 29.52 8.62
CA LYS A 804 -32.49 28.86 8.95
C LYS A 804 -31.46 29.75 9.67
N ILE A 805 -31.85 30.94 10.11
CA ILE A 805 -31.03 31.78 10.98
C ILE A 805 -31.61 31.74 12.42
N GLY A 806 -31.02 30.86 13.22
CA GLY A 806 -31.35 30.74 14.63
C GLY A 806 -30.57 31.77 15.49
N GLU A 807 -30.93 31.86 16.76
CA GLU A 807 -30.37 32.80 17.72
C GLU A 807 -28.85 32.83 17.77
N LYS A 808 -28.21 31.66 17.67
CA LYS A 808 -26.75 31.54 17.73
C LYS A 808 -26.09 32.25 16.55
N LYS A 809 -26.56 32.03 15.32
CA LYS A 809 -26.00 32.65 14.10
C LYS A 809 -26.29 34.15 14.07
N ALA A 810 -27.49 34.56 14.49
CA ALA A 810 -27.86 35.97 14.57
C ALA A 810 -26.93 36.76 15.55
N ARG A 811 -26.60 36.17 16.72
CA ARG A 811 -25.64 36.73 17.65
C ARG A 811 -24.21 36.81 17.09
N GLU A 812 -23.75 35.78 16.42
CA GLU A 812 -22.40 35.75 15.80
C GLU A 812 -22.27 36.83 14.71
N ILE A 813 -23.31 37.02 13.90
CA ILE A 813 -23.38 38.09 12.89
C ILE A 813 -23.34 39.44 13.58
N GLN A 814 -24.20 39.68 14.56
CA GLN A 814 -24.29 40.96 15.27
C GLN A 814 -23.00 41.31 16.02
N GLN A 815 -22.36 40.30 16.64
CA GLN A 815 -21.07 40.49 17.32
C GLN A 815 -19.98 40.92 16.33
N LEU A 816 -19.93 40.34 15.15
CA LEU A 816 -18.97 40.74 14.11
C LEU A 816 -19.22 42.17 13.61
N LEU A 817 -20.50 42.52 13.41
CA LEU A 817 -20.87 43.84 12.86
C LEU A 817 -20.67 44.99 13.86
N GLN A 818 -20.79 44.71 15.17
CA GLN A 818 -20.65 45.70 16.24
C GLN A 818 -19.22 45.75 16.80
N ALA A 819 -18.36 44.80 16.51
CA ALA A 819 -16.99 44.78 16.99
C ALA A 819 -16.17 45.95 16.42
N HIS A 820 -15.49 46.72 17.30
CA HIS A 820 -14.52 47.70 16.86
C HIS A 820 -13.31 46.99 16.23
N TYR A 821 -12.86 47.53 15.11
CA TYR A 821 -11.62 47.03 14.46
C TYR A 821 -10.42 47.48 15.33
N ALA A 822 -9.92 46.52 16.12
CA ALA A 822 -8.71 46.74 16.92
C ALA A 822 -7.50 46.30 16.07
N SER A 823 -6.54 47.18 15.89
CA SER A 823 -5.22 46.83 15.38
C SER A 823 -4.61 45.79 16.33
N SER A 824 -4.45 44.53 15.87
CA SER A 824 -3.81 43.47 16.64
C SER A 824 -2.40 43.93 17.04
N GLY A 825 -2.19 44.06 18.34
CA GLY A 825 -0.88 44.14 18.95
C GLY A 825 -0.12 42.81 18.85
#